data_5f0e6724b17d35febc3f291e3697cb9d
#
_entry.id   5f0e6724b17d35febc3f291e3697cb9d
#
_cell.length_a   1.000
_cell.length_b   1.000
_cell.length_c   1.000
_cell.angle_alpha   90.00
_cell.angle_beta   90.00
_cell.angle_gamma   90.00
#
_symmetry.space_group_name_H-M   'P 1'
#
loop_
_entity.id
_entity.type
_entity.pdbx_description
1 polymer ?
#
loop_
_entity_poly.entity_id
_entity_poly.type
_entity_poly.pdbx_seq_one_letter_code
_entity_poly.pdbx_strand_id
1 'polypeptide(L)'
;MEYIGKSVIRKEALEKVTGKAKYTDDLHATGTLHAKMLISPYAHADIVSIDFSEAWKIPGVKAILGDEPLPLAGEEIKDRPPIAYKRVRYHGEPVAVVVAENPIIAKKAADAIKVSYKPLPVVNSPREAFQKDAPLVHEHVDRYEKKAGVFPVPKTNIANLDKIRKGNIEDGFKESDVTAEFQISFNPSDHAAMETRCSIVEIRADEEIIMTTSSQAPFAIKKLMEWYFGIEPGKVIVKTPLVGGAYGGKAAVQLEVIAYLASKAVGGRPVKLFNTREEDMITSPGHIGLDAIVKLGATKDGILKAADIQLLFDGGAYSDKGVDISRAAVVDCTGPYAIDHISCDSYCMYTNHPYPSAFRGYSHAEVLFAFERTMDVLAEKLNMDPLELRYKNAIRPGDTTPTQVRLNSSTVGNVPKCIERLKELMNWSEGQRIEIDGRKIRAKGISCIWKTSTFDTNATSGVILTFNPDGSINLMSGVVEIGTGTKTVLAQILAERMKMDISKIHVKMLVDTQTTPEHWKTVGSRGTLMAGRAVLNAAEEAIRKLKEVASCVLRVPVEELEVADGKVYFIDYPAVHVDIKDIAYGYTFPNGNTIGGQIIASGNYTLTRMTNLDRETGRGKPGPEWAVGAQGIEVELDKRDYTYQITKAYSVVDIGTVLNEKAARGQVMGGMSMGIAFGGRETFVFDPYGRVLNPQLRTYRPLHYGEQPEYIIEFVETPHVIAPYGARGGGEHGLLGMPAALGNCLSAALGVQLNQLPLIPEQLWRTQMGWKDDTV
;
A
#
# COMPACT_ATOMS: atom_id res chain seq x y z
N MET A 1 -1.84 -4.98 31.34
CA MET A 1 -1.89 -5.67 30.03
C MET A 1 -0.71 -6.66 29.99
N GLU A 2 -0.99 -7.90 29.63
CA GLU A 2 0.03 -8.97 29.66
C GLU A 2 0.76 -9.11 28.32
N TYR A 3 0.02 -8.98 27.21
CA TYR A 3 0.56 -9.17 25.87
C TYR A 3 0.65 -7.90 25.05
N ILE A 4 -0.17 -6.90 25.34
CA ILE A 4 -0.15 -5.60 24.65
C ILE A 4 1.08 -4.78 25.08
N GLY A 5 1.80 -4.22 24.11
CA GLY A 5 3.07 -3.51 24.32
C GLY A 5 4.31 -4.41 24.34
N LYS A 6 4.13 -5.72 24.34
CA LYS A 6 5.25 -6.67 24.41
C LYS A 6 5.67 -7.20 23.04
N SER A 7 6.97 -7.44 22.91
CA SER A 7 7.57 -8.02 21.71
C SER A 7 7.38 -9.53 21.67
N VAL A 8 6.24 -9.97 21.16
CA VAL A 8 5.95 -11.38 20.95
C VAL A 8 6.58 -11.88 19.65
N ILE A 9 7.13 -13.10 19.65
CA ILE A 9 7.68 -13.74 18.46
C ILE A 9 6.54 -13.99 17.44
N ARG A 10 6.81 -13.71 16.18
CA ARG A 10 5.84 -13.91 15.09
C ARG A 10 5.45 -15.38 14.98
N LYS A 11 4.14 -15.65 14.83
CA LYS A 11 3.59 -17.02 14.74
C LYS A 11 4.17 -17.83 13.58
N GLU A 12 4.52 -17.17 12.47
CA GLU A 12 5.09 -17.78 11.28
C GLU A 12 6.64 -17.73 11.23
N ALA A 13 7.29 -17.21 12.26
CA ALA A 13 8.76 -16.99 12.25
C ALA A 13 9.55 -18.29 12.04
N LEU A 14 9.18 -19.35 12.74
CA LEU A 14 9.90 -20.62 12.68
C LEU A 14 9.87 -21.24 11.27
N GLU A 15 8.72 -21.23 10.60
CA GLU A 15 8.59 -21.75 9.24
C GLU A 15 9.45 -20.97 8.25
N LYS A 16 9.53 -19.64 8.42
CA LYS A 16 10.34 -18.77 7.56
C LYS A 16 11.83 -19.02 7.74
N VAL A 17 12.34 -19.03 8.97
CA VAL A 17 13.79 -19.18 9.22
C VAL A 17 14.30 -20.60 8.99
N THR A 18 13.42 -21.59 8.96
CA THR A 18 13.77 -23.00 8.67
C THR A 18 13.52 -23.37 7.20
N GLY A 19 13.05 -22.43 6.36
CA GLY A 19 12.74 -22.68 4.94
C GLY A 19 11.52 -23.57 4.71
N LYS A 20 10.68 -23.78 5.73
CA LYS A 20 9.44 -24.58 5.64
C LYS A 20 8.22 -23.76 5.15
N ALA A 21 8.31 -22.43 5.28
CA ALA A 21 7.28 -21.53 4.77
C ALA A 21 7.06 -21.74 3.27
N LYS A 22 5.80 -21.76 2.84
CA LYS A 22 5.42 -21.93 1.44
C LYS A 22 4.81 -20.65 0.89
N TYR A 23 5.31 -20.25 -0.27
CA TYR A 23 4.81 -19.14 -1.08
C TYR A 23 4.11 -19.68 -2.32
N THR A 24 3.48 -18.82 -3.10
CA THR A 24 2.65 -19.28 -4.23
C THR A 24 3.45 -20.11 -5.25
N ASP A 25 4.67 -19.69 -5.57
CA ASP A 25 5.50 -20.40 -6.55
C ASP A 25 6.00 -21.77 -6.05
N ASP A 26 6.06 -21.99 -4.73
CA ASP A 26 6.42 -23.29 -4.13
C ASP A 26 5.31 -24.35 -4.23
N LEU A 27 4.10 -23.94 -4.65
CA LEU A 27 2.95 -24.82 -4.71
C LEU A 27 2.81 -25.46 -6.08
N HIS A 28 2.45 -26.74 -6.08
CA HIS A 28 2.27 -27.54 -7.30
C HIS A 28 0.98 -28.37 -7.17
N ALA A 29 0.17 -28.35 -8.22
CA ALA A 29 -0.96 -29.25 -8.39
C ALA A 29 -0.58 -30.34 -9.40
N THR A 30 -1.13 -31.54 -9.25
CA THR A 30 -0.88 -32.65 -10.21
C THR A 30 -1.37 -32.28 -11.58
N GLY A 31 -0.54 -32.48 -12.61
CA GLY A 31 -0.90 -32.19 -13.99
C GLY A 31 -0.89 -30.70 -14.36
N THR A 32 -0.26 -29.86 -13.53
CA THR A 32 -0.12 -28.41 -13.80
C THR A 32 0.58 -28.16 -15.13
N LEU A 33 -0.05 -27.35 -15.96
CA LEU A 33 0.53 -26.73 -17.14
C LEU A 33 1.17 -25.39 -16.77
N HIS A 34 2.04 -24.91 -17.63
CA HIS A 34 2.76 -23.64 -17.43
C HIS A 34 2.41 -22.66 -18.53
N ALA A 35 2.06 -21.43 -18.12
CA ALA A 35 1.83 -20.35 -19.05
C ALA A 35 3.03 -19.40 -19.11
N LYS A 36 3.25 -18.80 -20.28
CA LYS A 36 4.25 -17.78 -20.53
C LYS A 36 3.68 -16.69 -21.41
N MET A 37 3.87 -15.44 -21.00
CA MET A 37 3.47 -14.27 -21.79
C MET A 37 4.54 -13.94 -22.84
N LEU A 38 4.09 -13.56 -24.04
CA LEU A 38 4.85 -12.75 -24.98
C LEU A 38 4.48 -11.29 -24.71
N ILE A 39 5.47 -10.45 -24.50
CA ILE A 39 5.27 -9.05 -24.11
C ILE A 39 5.75 -8.10 -25.22
N SER A 40 5.15 -6.92 -25.29
CA SER A 40 5.47 -5.91 -26.30
C SER A 40 6.84 -5.27 -26.08
N PRO A 41 7.68 -5.14 -27.12
CA PRO A 41 8.90 -4.36 -27.08
C PRO A 41 8.66 -2.85 -27.32
N TYR A 42 7.41 -2.44 -27.59
CA TYR A 42 7.01 -1.06 -27.85
C TYR A 42 6.12 -0.54 -26.74
N ALA A 43 6.28 0.74 -26.42
CA ALA A 43 5.40 1.43 -25.50
C ALA A 43 4.08 1.85 -26.18
N HIS A 44 4.08 2.19 -27.47
CA HIS A 44 2.87 2.50 -28.22
C HIS A 44 3.01 2.06 -29.67
N ALA A 45 2.17 1.12 -30.09
CA ALA A 45 2.17 0.63 -31.47
C ALA A 45 0.85 -0.07 -31.82
N ASP A 46 0.45 0.00 -33.09
CA ASP A 46 -0.58 -0.88 -33.62
C ASP A 46 0.01 -2.26 -33.88
N ILE A 47 -0.70 -3.32 -33.51
CA ILE A 47 -0.41 -4.71 -33.87
C ILE A 47 -0.98 -4.94 -35.26
N VAL A 48 -0.08 -5.12 -36.24
CA VAL A 48 -0.46 -5.33 -37.65
C VAL A 48 -0.83 -6.78 -37.90
N SER A 49 -0.04 -7.71 -37.34
CA SER A 49 -0.30 -9.16 -37.44
C SER A 49 0.45 -9.93 -36.36
N ILE A 50 -0.10 -11.08 -36.01
CA ILE A 50 0.54 -12.07 -35.11
C ILE A 50 0.55 -13.41 -35.83
N ASP A 51 1.72 -14.04 -35.91
CA ASP A 51 1.91 -15.38 -36.51
C ASP A 51 2.29 -16.40 -35.42
N PHE A 52 1.39 -17.31 -35.13
CA PHE A 52 1.58 -18.42 -34.18
C PHE A 52 2.08 -19.70 -34.78
N SER A 53 2.31 -19.77 -36.09
CA SER A 53 2.55 -21.02 -36.83
C SER A 53 3.77 -21.81 -36.32
N GLU A 54 4.87 -21.13 -36.01
CA GLU A 54 6.08 -21.78 -35.49
C GLU A 54 5.92 -22.23 -34.03
N ALA A 55 5.20 -21.48 -33.24
CA ALA A 55 4.92 -21.82 -31.83
C ALA A 55 4.09 -23.12 -31.73
N TRP A 56 3.09 -23.29 -32.59
CA TRP A 56 2.25 -24.50 -32.62
C TRP A 56 3.03 -25.78 -33.05
N LYS A 57 4.14 -25.65 -33.78
CA LYS A 57 4.98 -26.79 -34.15
C LYS A 57 5.80 -27.35 -32.98
N ILE A 58 5.90 -26.65 -31.87
CA ILE A 58 6.70 -27.05 -30.71
C ILE A 58 5.93 -28.11 -29.91
N PRO A 59 6.46 -29.36 -29.81
CA PRO A 59 5.80 -30.41 -29.04
C PRO A 59 5.62 -30.02 -27.58
N GLY A 60 4.43 -30.30 -27.03
CA GLY A 60 4.09 -29.97 -25.66
C GLY A 60 3.33 -28.65 -25.48
N VAL A 61 3.17 -27.84 -26.52
CA VAL A 61 2.23 -26.70 -26.53
C VAL A 61 0.79 -27.21 -26.49
N LYS A 62 -0.06 -26.61 -25.63
CA LYS A 62 -1.44 -27.03 -25.42
C LYS A 62 -2.46 -25.96 -25.83
N ALA A 63 -2.13 -24.68 -25.64
CA ALA A 63 -2.94 -23.55 -26.09
C ALA A 63 -2.08 -22.31 -26.34
N ILE A 64 -2.55 -21.43 -27.22
CA ILE A 64 -2.01 -20.09 -27.45
C ILE A 64 -3.21 -19.14 -27.48
N LEU A 65 -3.15 -18.08 -26.66
CA LEU A 65 -4.12 -17.01 -26.62
C LEU A 65 -3.50 -15.73 -27.19
N GLY A 66 -4.29 -14.94 -27.87
CA GLY A 66 -3.89 -13.66 -28.48
C GLY A 66 -4.67 -13.41 -29.76
N ASP A 67 -4.58 -12.18 -30.31
CA ASP A 67 -5.24 -11.73 -31.53
C ASP A 67 -6.78 -11.85 -31.53
N GLU A 68 -7.39 -11.77 -30.36
CA GLU A 68 -8.85 -11.77 -30.19
C GLU A 68 -9.28 -10.73 -29.13
N PRO A 69 -10.49 -10.13 -29.29
CA PRO A 69 -11.01 -9.22 -28.31
C PRO A 69 -11.43 -9.99 -27.04
N LEU A 70 -10.90 -9.58 -25.90
CA LEU A 70 -11.24 -10.11 -24.58
C LEU A 70 -12.02 -9.07 -23.77
N PRO A 71 -12.86 -9.48 -22.79
CA PRO A 71 -13.47 -8.57 -21.85
C PRO A 71 -12.40 -7.68 -21.18
N LEU A 72 -12.69 -6.38 -21.09
CA LEU A 72 -11.78 -5.44 -20.46
C LEU A 72 -11.76 -5.61 -18.94
N ALA A 73 -10.60 -5.43 -18.35
CA ALA A 73 -10.34 -5.38 -16.92
C ALA A 73 -10.01 -3.93 -16.49
N GLY A 74 -9.82 -3.73 -15.19
CA GLY A 74 -9.52 -2.44 -14.57
C GLY A 74 -10.36 -2.24 -13.32
N GLU A 75 -9.82 -1.63 -12.27
CA GLU A 75 -10.55 -1.55 -10.99
C GLU A 75 -11.51 -0.36 -10.93
N GLU A 76 -11.16 0.78 -11.53
CA GLU A 76 -12.01 1.99 -11.54
C GLU A 76 -12.64 2.24 -12.91
N ILE A 77 -11.90 1.97 -13.98
CA ILE A 77 -12.35 2.03 -15.37
C ILE A 77 -11.97 0.71 -16.02
N LYS A 78 -12.90 0.07 -16.74
CA LYS A 78 -12.61 -1.11 -17.57
C LYS A 78 -11.95 -0.66 -18.88
N ASP A 79 -10.71 -0.29 -18.83
CA ASP A 79 -9.94 0.23 -19.98
C ASP A 79 -8.83 -0.72 -20.46
N ARG A 80 -8.49 -1.77 -19.66
CA ARG A 80 -7.34 -2.63 -19.88
C ARG A 80 -7.71 -4.02 -20.43
N PRO A 81 -7.29 -4.38 -21.65
CA PRO A 81 -7.41 -5.76 -22.11
C PRO A 81 -6.43 -6.66 -21.33
N PRO A 82 -6.83 -7.88 -20.91
CA PRO A 82 -5.91 -8.84 -20.28
C PRO A 82 -4.72 -9.21 -21.17
N ILE A 83 -4.94 -9.28 -22.47
CA ILE A 83 -3.96 -9.50 -23.54
C ILE A 83 -4.26 -8.43 -24.60
N ALA A 84 -3.26 -7.69 -25.04
CA ALA A 84 -3.42 -6.60 -25.99
C ALA A 84 -4.04 -7.08 -27.31
N TYR A 85 -5.03 -6.32 -27.81
CA TYR A 85 -5.69 -6.56 -29.07
C TYR A 85 -5.62 -5.31 -29.95
N LYS A 86 -5.09 -5.45 -31.17
CA LYS A 86 -4.88 -4.37 -32.16
C LYS A 86 -3.89 -3.29 -31.78
N ARG A 87 -3.65 -2.99 -30.50
CA ARG A 87 -2.75 -1.93 -30.07
C ARG A 87 -2.12 -2.25 -28.72
N VAL A 88 -0.84 -1.97 -28.59
CA VAL A 88 -0.11 -1.94 -27.32
C VAL A 88 0.06 -0.51 -26.86
N ARG A 89 0.00 -0.27 -25.54
CA ARG A 89 0.02 1.07 -24.93
C ARG A 89 1.12 1.28 -23.92
N TYR A 90 1.83 0.22 -23.51
CA TYR A 90 3.04 0.35 -22.69
C TYR A 90 4.07 -0.73 -23.02
N HIS A 91 5.34 -0.44 -22.75
CA HIS A 91 6.43 -1.40 -22.89
C HIS A 91 6.27 -2.54 -21.88
N GLY A 92 6.20 -3.77 -22.35
CA GLY A 92 5.96 -4.94 -21.51
C GLY A 92 4.50 -5.41 -21.47
N GLU A 93 3.58 -4.79 -22.23
CA GLU A 93 2.20 -5.23 -22.29
C GLU A 93 2.07 -6.65 -22.88
N PRO A 94 1.29 -7.57 -22.25
CA PRO A 94 1.07 -8.91 -22.77
C PRO A 94 0.38 -8.88 -24.14
N VAL A 95 0.95 -9.55 -25.13
CA VAL A 95 0.43 -9.64 -26.54
C VAL A 95 -0.07 -11.02 -26.87
N ALA A 96 0.53 -12.05 -26.30
CA ALA A 96 0.08 -13.43 -26.41
C ALA A 96 0.44 -14.22 -25.14
N VAL A 97 -0.24 -15.34 -24.93
CA VAL A 97 0.03 -16.27 -23.82
C VAL A 97 0.11 -17.69 -24.37
N VAL A 98 1.22 -18.38 -24.13
CA VAL A 98 1.40 -19.78 -24.49
C VAL A 98 1.21 -20.65 -23.25
N VAL A 99 0.43 -21.72 -23.37
CA VAL A 99 0.27 -22.76 -22.34
C VAL A 99 0.94 -24.03 -22.80
N ALA A 100 1.83 -24.60 -22.01
CA ALA A 100 2.58 -25.79 -22.35
C ALA A 100 2.82 -26.73 -21.16
N GLU A 101 3.37 -27.92 -21.41
CA GLU A 101 3.60 -28.97 -20.41
C GLU A 101 4.64 -28.57 -19.34
N ASN A 102 5.55 -27.67 -19.66
CA ASN A 102 6.54 -27.15 -18.71
C ASN A 102 6.97 -25.72 -19.08
N PRO A 103 7.64 -24.98 -18.17
CA PRO A 103 8.00 -23.59 -18.41
C PRO A 103 9.02 -23.38 -19.53
N ILE A 104 9.88 -24.37 -19.81
CA ILE A 104 10.89 -24.28 -20.88
C ILE A 104 10.20 -24.30 -22.24
N ILE A 105 9.25 -25.22 -22.43
CA ILE A 105 8.46 -25.33 -23.67
C ILE A 105 7.61 -24.08 -23.86
N ALA A 106 6.95 -23.59 -22.78
CA ALA A 106 6.13 -22.39 -22.82
C ALA A 106 6.94 -21.17 -23.27
N LYS A 107 8.14 -20.99 -22.70
CA LYS A 107 9.07 -19.91 -23.08
C LYS A 107 9.53 -20.04 -24.54
N LYS A 108 10.00 -21.23 -24.94
CA LYS A 108 10.45 -21.46 -26.31
C LYS A 108 9.35 -21.18 -27.34
N ALA A 109 8.13 -21.57 -27.03
CA ALA A 109 6.99 -21.33 -27.91
C ALA A 109 6.56 -19.84 -27.93
N ALA A 110 6.60 -19.16 -26.81
CA ALA A 110 6.35 -17.72 -26.76
C ALA A 110 7.39 -16.94 -27.60
N ASP A 111 8.67 -17.31 -27.52
CA ASP A 111 9.76 -16.69 -28.30
C ASP A 111 9.66 -17.00 -29.80
N ALA A 112 8.94 -18.04 -30.22
CA ALA A 112 8.72 -18.38 -31.61
C ALA A 112 7.57 -17.63 -32.28
N ILE A 113 6.72 -16.93 -31.52
CA ILE A 113 5.64 -16.10 -32.04
C ILE A 113 6.24 -14.85 -32.71
N LYS A 114 5.79 -14.54 -33.92
CA LYS A 114 6.22 -13.35 -34.66
C LYS A 114 5.09 -12.30 -34.64
N VAL A 115 5.44 -11.08 -34.25
CA VAL A 115 4.50 -9.97 -34.23
C VAL A 115 5.02 -8.82 -35.08
N SER A 116 4.20 -8.31 -35.98
CA SER A 116 4.47 -7.09 -36.76
C SER A 116 3.81 -5.91 -36.09
N TYR A 117 4.58 -4.85 -35.85
CA TYR A 117 4.11 -3.64 -35.22
C TYR A 117 4.27 -2.43 -36.13
N LYS A 118 3.38 -1.45 -35.95
CA LYS A 118 3.52 -0.11 -36.50
C LYS A 118 3.60 0.88 -35.33
N PRO A 119 4.78 1.44 -35.05
CA PRO A 119 4.98 2.39 -33.94
C PRO A 119 4.07 3.62 -34.06
N LEU A 120 3.63 4.12 -32.93
CA LEU A 120 2.80 5.33 -32.78
C LEU A 120 3.53 6.36 -31.89
N PRO A 121 3.13 7.64 -31.93
CA PRO A 121 3.64 8.64 -30.99
C PRO A 121 3.43 8.22 -29.53
N VAL A 122 4.42 8.51 -28.69
CA VAL A 122 4.42 8.16 -27.27
C VAL A 122 4.19 9.39 -26.43
N VAL A 123 3.41 9.28 -25.37
CA VAL A 123 3.23 10.27 -24.32
C VAL A 123 4.05 9.82 -23.11
N ASN A 124 5.14 10.53 -22.83
CA ASN A 124 6.21 10.08 -21.95
C ASN A 124 6.27 10.81 -20.59
N SER A 125 5.29 11.66 -20.30
CA SER A 125 5.12 12.28 -18.97
C SER A 125 3.69 12.76 -18.74
N PRO A 126 3.27 12.93 -17.46
CA PRO A 126 1.95 13.53 -17.15
C PRO A 126 1.82 14.96 -17.66
N ARG A 127 2.91 15.73 -17.64
CA ARG A 127 2.91 17.12 -18.14
C ARG A 127 2.72 17.18 -19.66
N GLU A 128 3.37 16.27 -20.40
CA GLU A 128 3.13 16.13 -21.83
C GLU A 128 1.68 15.71 -22.09
N ALA A 129 1.16 14.72 -21.35
CA ALA A 129 -0.22 14.25 -21.43
C ALA A 129 -1.26 15.35 -21.18
N PHE A 130 -0.92 16.36 -20.36
CA PHE A 130 -1.80 17.48 -20.00
C PHE A 130 -1.88 18.55 -21.09
N GLN A 131 -0.98 18.55 -22.08
CA GLN A 131 -1.01 19.51 -23.19
C GLN A 131 -2.24 19.29 -24.07
N LYS A 132 -2.78 20.38 -24.60
CA LYS A 132 -4.03 20.37 -25.39
C LYS A 132 -3.94 19.55 -26.68
N ASP A 133 -2.77 19.47 -27.26
CA ASP A 133 -2.45 18.80 -28.53
C ASP A 133 -1.68 17.49 -28.34
N ALA A 134 -1.60 16.99 -27.10
CA ALA A 134 -0.95 15.71 -26.80
C ALA A 134 -1.61 14.55 -27.57
N PRO A 135 -0.83 13.59 -28.07
CA PRO A 135 -1.38 12.35 -28.61
C PRO A 135 -2.27 11.66 -27.59
N LEU A 136 -3.41 11.11 -28.02
CA LEU A 136 -4.32 10.41 -27.12
C LEU A 136 -3.87 8.96 -26.92
N VAL A 137 -3.68 8.55 -25.67
CA VAL A 137 -3.44 7.15 -25.31
C VAL A 137 -4.71 6.32 -25.51
N HIS A 138 -5.89 6.93 -25.24
CA HIS A 138 -7.21 6.37 -25.47
C HIS A 138 -8.10 7.38 -26.22
N GLU A 139 -8.54 7.03 -27.43
CA GLU A 139 -9.39 7.94 -28.23
C GLU A 139 -10.83 8.07 -27.70
N HIS A 140 -11.30 7.07 -26.92
CA HIS A 140 -12.71 6.93 -26.54
C HIS A 140 -12.88 6.61 -25.04
N VAL A 141 -12.23 7.38 -24.16
CA VAL A 141 -12.30 7.19 -22.69
C VAL A 141 -13.75 7.27 -22.14
N ASP A 142 -14.63 7.98 -22.84
CA ASP A 142 -16.05 8.13 -22.49
C ASP A 142 -16.85 6.83 -22.65
N ARG A 143 -16.40 5.90 -23.48
CA ARG A 143 -17.09 4.63 -23.79
C ARG A 143 -16.79 3.50 -22.84
N TYR A 144 -15.76 3.62 -22.00
CA TYR A 144 -15.42 2.58 -21.05
C TYR A 144 -16.44 2.52 -19.91
N GLU A 145 -16.77 1.29 -19.48
CA GLU A 145 -17.49 1.05 -18.23
C GLU A 145 -16.63 1.48 -17.06
N LYS A 146 -17.22 2.18 -16.10
CA LYS A 146 -16.51 2.77 -14.96
C LYS A 146 -17.35 2.80 -13.72
N LYS A 147 -16.72 2.87 -12.56
CA LYS A 147 -17.41 3.03 -11.28
C LYS A 147 -18.06 4.41 -11.15
N ALA A 148 -19.08 4.48 -10.30
CA ALA A 148 -19.66 5.76 -9.90
C ALA A 148 -18.59 6.65 -9.23
N GLY A 149 -18.59 7.94 -9.58
CA GLY A 149 -17.60 8.90 -9.05
C GLY A 149 -16.30 8.98 -9.85
N VAL A 150 -16.20 8.32 -11.00
CA VAL A 150 -15.09 8.42 -11.94
C VAL A 150 -15.52 9.15 -13.20
N PHE A 151 -14.79 10.21 -13.58
CA PHE A 151 -15.19 11.15 -14.63
C PHE A 151 -14.04 11.43 -15.62
N PRO A 152 -13.76 10.51 -16.56
CA PRO A 152 -12.79 10.75 -17.62
C PRO A 152 -13.21 11.95 -18.48
N VAL A 153 -12.24 12.75 -18.91
CA VAL A 153 -12.50 13.91 -19.75
C VAL A 153 -12.31 13.52 -21.23
N PRO A 154 -13.39 13.51 -22.05
CA PRO A 154 -13.30 13.10 -23.44
C PRO A 154 -12.33 13.95 -24.27
N LYS A 155 -11.61 13.32 -25.20
CA LYS A 155 -10.60 13.96 -26.08
C LYS A 155 -9.41 14.57 -25.33
N THR A 156 -9.11 14.04 -24.16
CA THR A 156 -7.90 14.36 -23.38
C THR A 156 -7.31 13.07 -22.81
N ASN A 157 -6.12 13.16 -22.22
CA ASN A 157 -5.51 12.07 -21.47
C ASN A 157 -5.88 12.11 -19.96
N ILE A 158 -6.97 12.78 -19.58
CA ILE A 158 -7.41 12.87 -18.19
C ILE A 158 -8.36 11.70 -17.89
N ALA A 159 -7.90 10.75 -17.07
CA ALA A 159 -8.72 9.65 -16.58
C ALA A 159 -9.67 10.07 -15.46
N ASN A 160 -9.25 11.00 -14.60
CA ASN A 160 -10.10 11.60 -13.55
C ASN A 160 -9.49 12.89 -13.01
N LEU A 161 -10.34 13.71 -12.37
CA LEU A 161 -9.97 14.92 -11.64
C LEU A 161 -10.70 14.93 -10.29
N ASP A 162 -9.93 14.97 -9.21
CA ASP A 162 -10.42 15.19 -7.84
C ASP A 162 -9.96 16.54 -7.31
N LYS A 163 -10.75 17.18 -6.44
CA LYS A 163 -10.53 18.57 -6.01
C LYS A 163 -10.66 18.73 -4.51
N ILE A 164 -9.93 19.70 -3.96
CA ILE A 164 -10.22 20.31 -2.65
C ILE A 164 -10.44 21.81 -2.83
N ARG A 165 -11.47 22.32 -2.20
CA ARG A 165 -11.78 23.75 -2.09
C ARG A 165 -12.18 24.03 -0.63
N LYS A 166 -11.27 24.63 0.11
CA LYS A 166 -11.47 25.05 1.52
C LYS A 166 -11.16 26.54 1.63
N GLY A 167 -12.09 27.33 2.22
CA GLY A 167 -11.96 28.78 2.24
C GLY A 167 -11.98 29.44 0.86
N ASN A 168 -11.25 30.54 0.70
CA ASN A 168 -11.07 31.24 -0.58
C ASN A 168 -9.57 31.46 -0.82
N ILE A 169 -9.03 30.85 -1.86
CA ILE A 169 -7.59 30.85 -2.13
C ILE A 169 -7.04 32.26 -2.46
N GLU A 170 -7.82 33.10 -3.14
CA GLU A 170 -7.41 34.47 -3.47
C GLU A 170 -7.28 35.34 -2.20
N ASP A 171 -8.23 35.18 -1.26
CA ASP A 171 -8.18 35.90 0.02
C ASP A 171 -7.00 35.41 0.86
N GLY A 172 -6.75 34.09 0.87
CA GLY A 172 -5.60 33.52 1.57
C GLY A 172 -4.26 34.05 1.06
N PHE A 173 -4.12 34.26 -0.24
CA PHE A 173 -2.91 34.90 -0.79
C PHE A 173 -2.84 36.41 -0.51
N LYS A 174 -3.97 37.10 -0.44
CA LYS A 174 -3.99 38.52 0.00
C LYS A 174 -3.60 38.69 1.47
N GLU A 175 -3.90 37.71 2.32
CA GLU A 175 -3.49 37.68 3.73
C GLU A 175 -2.02 37.26 3.94
N SER A 176 -1.35 36.83 2.88
CA SER A 176 0.02 36.36 2.92
C SER A 176 1.01 37.49 2.62
N ASP A 177 2.05 37.64 3.45
CA ASP A 177 3.15 38.57 3.25
C ASP A 177 4.24 37.97 2.34
N VAL A 178 4.45 36.65 2.41
CA VAL A 178 5.47 35.91 1.67
C VAL A 178 4.85 34.71 0.96
N THR A 179 5.24 34.50 -0.28
CA THR A 179 4.80 33.36 -1.08
C THR A 179 5.99 32.56 -1.61
N ALA A 180 5.83 31.25 -1.64
CA ALA A 180 6.77 30.32 -2.28
C ALA A 180 6.00 29.44 -3.25
N GLU A 181 6.54 29.26 -4.45
CA GLU A 181 6.04 28.31 -5.43
C GLU A 181 7.17 27.38 -5.83
N PHE A 182 6.92 26.09 -5.85
CA PHE A 182 7.90 25.09 -6.18
C PHE A 182 7.31 23.99 -7.04
N GLN A 183 8.05 23.58 -8.04
CA GLN A 183 7.66 22.53 -8.96
C GLN A 183 8.57 21.33 -8.77
N ILE A 184 7.96 20.12 -8.73
CA ILE A 184 8.69 18.87 -8.61
C ILE A 184 8.29 17.89 -9.70
N SER A 185 9.17 16.92 -9.98
CA SER A 185 8.91 15.83 -10.92
C SER A 185 9.64 14.56 -10.50
N PHE A 186 9.02 13.41 -10.73
CA PHE A 186 9.68 12.10 -10.69
C PHE A 186 8.91 11.04 -11.46
N ASN A 187 9.66 10.09 -12.01
CA ASN A 187 9.13 9.00 -12.81
C ASN A 187 8.51 7.87 -11.95
N PRO A 188 7.67 7.00 -12.54
CA PRO A 188 7.27 5.74 -11.94
C PRO A 188 8.46 4.90 -11.46
N SER A 189 8.18 4.00 -10.49
CA SER A 189 9.15 3.06 -9.97
C SER A 189 8.49 1.70 -9.67
N ASP A 190 9.22 0.75 -9.08
CA ASP A 190 8.70 -0.59 -8.76
C ASP A 190 8.76 -0.90 -7.27
N HIS A 191 7.92 -1.81 -6.82
CA HIS A 191 7.87 -2.30 -5.44
C HIS A 191 9.09 -3.14 -5.07
N ALA A 192 9.74 -3.75 -6.06
CA ALA A 192 10.89 -4.66 -5.92
C ALA A 192 10.68 -5.75 -4.84
N ALA A 193 9.44 -6.25 -4.71
CA ALA A 193 9.11 -7.31 -3.76
C ALA A 193 9.93 -8.57 -4.05
N MET A 194 10.48 -9.24 -3.02
CA MET A 194 11.34 -10.41 -3.19
C MET A 194 10.64 -11.52 -3.97
N GLU A 195 9.40 -11.85 -3.61
CA GLU A 195 8.55 -12.75 -4.36
C GLU A 195 7.92 -11.99 -5.54
N THR A 196 8.17 -12.44 -6.77
CA THR A 196 7.48 -11.96 -7.97
C THR A 196 6.03 -12.44 -7.99
N ARG A 197 5.18 -11.88 -8.84
CA ARG A 197 3.78 -12.31 -8.94
C ARG A 197 3.70 -13.72 -9.52
N CYS A 198 2.82 -14.52 -8.90
CA CYS A 198 2.51 -15.88 -9.32
C CYS A 198 1.03 -16.17 -9.11
N SER A 199 0.41 -16.87 -10.06
CA SER A 199 -0.96 -17.35 -9.95
C SER A 199 -1.09 -18.76 -10.55
N ILE A 200 -1.81 -19.63 -9.83
CA ILE A 200 -2.18 -20.99 -10.29
C ILE A 200 -3.70 -21.03 -10.33
N VAL A 201 -4.27 -21.32 -11.50
CA VAL A 201 -5.74 -21.39 -11.68
C VAL A 201 -6.16 -22.70 -12.26
N GLU A 202 -7.20 -23.30 -11.69
CA GLU A 202 -7.93 -24.44 -12.24
C GLU A 202 -9.42 -24.18 -12.26
N ILE A 203 -10.12 -24.75 -13.22
CA ILE A 203 -11.59 -24.72 -13.30
C ILE A 203 -12.08 -26.17 -13.17
N ARG A 204 -12.85 -26.43 -12.12
CA ARG A 204 -13.38 -27.76 -11.81
C ARG A 204 -14.58 -28.12 -12.68
N ALA A 205 -14.98 -29.39 -12.62
CA ALA A 205 -16.12 -29.91 -13.39
C ALA A 205 -17.47 -29.28 -12.97
N ASP A 206 -17.57 -28.78 -11.74
CA ASP A 206 -18.71 -28.05 -11.20
C ASP A 206 -18.64 -26.53 -11.50
N GLU A 207 -17.69 -26.14 -12.36
CA GLU A 207 -17.39 -24.75 -12.73
C GLU A 207 -16.82 -23.89 -11.61
N GLU A 208 -16.44 -24.47 -10.47
CA GLU A 208 -15.68 -23.74 -9.46
C GLU A 208 -14.27 -23.36 -9.99
N ILE A 209 -13.92 -22.10 -9.79
CA ILE A 209 -12.61 -21.55 -10.21
C ILE A 209 -11.74 -21.42 -8.96
N ILE A 210 -10.69 -22.25 -8.87
CA ILE A 210 -9.75 -22.22 -7.77
C ILE A 210 -8.52 -21.41 -8.20
N MET A 211 -8.29 -20.29 -7.54
CA MET A 211 -7.14 -19.40 -7.79
C MET A 211 -6.20 -19.42 -6.58
N THR A 212 -5.00 -19.97 -6.72
CA THR A 212 -3.95 -19.83 -5.72
C THR A 212 -2.98 -18.75 -6.18
N THR A 213 -2.90 -17.63 -5.44
CA THR A 213 -2.19 -16.44 -5.92
C THR A 213 -1.52 -15.64 -4.80
N SER A 214 -0.42 -14.96 -5.13
CA SER A 214 0.29 -14.03 -4.25
C SER A 214 -0.42 -12.66 -4.22
N SER A 215 -1.55 -12.55 -3.53
CA SER A 215 -2.40 -11.35 -3.52
C SER A 215 -2.60 -10.77 -2.12
N GLN A 216 -2.74 -9.44 -2.03
CA GLN A 216 -3.18 -8.73 -0.81
C GLN A 216 -4.69 -8.63 -0.69
N ALA A 217 -5.43 -8.99 -1.75
CA ALA A 217 -6.85 -8.69 -1.90
C ALA A 217 -7.67 -9.89 -2.40
N PRO A 218 -7.57 -11.09 -1.78
CA PRO A 218 -8.22 -12.31 -2.30
C PRO A 218 -9.75 -12.17 -2.45
N PHE A 219 -10.40 -11.46 -1.54
CA PHE A 219 -11.85 -11.24 -1.62
C PHE A 219 -12.25 -10.24 -2.71
N ALA A 220 -11.37 -9.28 -3.04
CA ALA A 220 -11.63 -8.36 -4.15
C ALA A 220 -11.55 -9.06 -5.51
N ILE A 221 -10.69 -10.08 -5.66
CA ILE A 221 -10.59 -10.87 -6.89
C ILE A 221 -11.94 -11.47 -7.26
N LYS A 222 -12.68 -12.02 -6.30
CA LYS A 222 -14.03 -12.60 -6.55
C LYS A 222 -14.97 -11.57 -7.19
N LYS A 223 -15.03 -10.35 -6.62
CA LYS A 223 -15.89 -9.25 -7.10
C LYS A 223 -15.44 -8.74 -8.48
N LEU A 224 -14.13 -8.71 -8.73
CA LEU A 224 -13.58 -8.28 -10.02
C LEU A 224 -13.81 -9.33 -11.11
N MET A 225 -13.74 -10.63 -10.80
CA MET A 225 -14.06 -11.69 -11.76
C MET A 225 -15.55 -11.65 -12.18
N GLU A 226 -16.46 -11.33 -11.25
CA GLU A 226 -17.86 -11.04 -11.58
C GLU A 226 -17.96 -9.85 -12.53
N TRP A 227 -17.32 -8.73 -12.19
CA TRP A 227 -17.38 -7.51 -12.99
C TRP A 227 -16.78 -7.67 -14.38
N TYR A 228 -15.66 -8.44 -14.51
CA TYR A 228 -14.98 -8.63 -15.80
C TYR A 228 -15.67 -9.66 -16.71
N PHE A 229 -16.14 -10.77 -16.14
CA PHE A 229 -16.59 -11.93 -16.90
C PHE A 229 -18.00 -12.38 -16.60
N GLY A 230 -18.72 -11.72 -15.67
CA GLY A 230 -20.06 -12.14 -15.24
C GLY A 230 -20.07 -13.45 -14.44
N ILE A 231 -18.94 -13.84 -13.85
CA ILE A 231 -18.81 -15.07 -13.06
C ILE A 231 -19.42 -14.84 -11.67
N GLU A 232 -20.31 -15.71 -11.22
CA GLU A 232 -20.87 -15.65 -9.89
C GLU A 232 -19.76 -15.70 -8.81
N PRO A 233 -19.70 -14.73 -7.87
CA PRO A 233 -18.65 -14.70 -6.85
C PRO A 233 -18.56 -15.98 -6.00
N GLY A 234 -19.68 -16.70 -5.82
CA GLY A 234 -19.72 -17.98 -5.12
C GLY A 234 -18.89 -19.08 -5.76
N LYS A 235 -18.72 -19.02 -7.10
CA LYS A 235 -17.91 -19.97 -7.87
C LYS A 235 -16.41 -19.65 -7.87
N VAL A 236 -15.99 -18.51 -7.38
CA VAL A 236 -14.57 -18.12 -7.35
C VAL A 236 -14.01 -18.34 -5.95
N ILE A 237 -13.05 -19.23 -5.82
CA ILE A 237 -12.35 -19.55 -4.57
C ILE A 237 -10.89 -19.08 -4.71
N VAL A 238 -10.51 -18.12 -3.89
CA VAL A 238 -9.14 -17.59 -3.91
C VAL A 238 -8.38 -18.04 -2.68
N LYS A 239 -7.22 -18.63 -2.89
CA LYS A 239 -6.30 -19.10 -1.85
C LYS A 239 -5.03 -18.27 -1.90
N THR A 240 -4.69 -17.66 -0.77
CA THR A 240 -3.45 -16.90 -0.65
C THR A 240 -2.62 -17.44 0.51
N PRO A 241 -1.45 -18.05 0.23
CA PRO A 241 -0.49 -18.47 1.24
C PRO A 241 0.22 -17.26 1.86
N LEU A 242 1.37 -17.47 2.50
CA LEU A 242 2.27 -16.38 2.86
C LEU A 242 2.71 -15.62 1.61
N VAL A 243 2.80 -14.30 1.71
CA VAL A 243 3.23 -13.44 0.60
C VAL A 243 4.63 -12.89 0.90
N GLY A 244 5.56 -13.11 -0.04
CA GLY A 244 6.98 -12.76 0.07
C GLY A 244 7.29 -11.30 -0.27
N GLY A 245 6.51 -10.37 0.30
CA GLY A 245 6.54 -8.95 0.03
C GLY A 245 5.46 -8.55 -0.99
N ALA A 246 4.87 -7.39 -0.78
CA ALA A 246 3.81 -6.88 -1.64
C ALA A 246 3.83 -5.35 -1.74
N TYR A 247 3.96 -4.64 -0.64
CA TYR A 247 4.06 -3.17 -0.54
C TYR A 247 2.98 -2.39 -1.28
N GLY A 248 1.88 -3.05 -1.64
CA GLY A 248 0.78 -2.51 -2.43
C GLY A 248 0.70 -3.07 -3.86
N GLY A 249 1.81 -3.52 -4.43
CA GLY A 249 1.88 -4.01 -5.81
C GLY A 249 0.98 -5.22 -6.10
N LYS A 250 0.74 -6.07 -5.11
CA LYS A 250 -0.10 -7.27 -5.22
C LYS A 250 -1.56 -7.01 -4.80
N ALA A 251 -1.99 -5.75 -4.73
CA ALA A 251 -3.38 -5.36 -4.51
C ALA A 251 -4.20 -5.24 -5.81
N ALA A 252 -3.54 -5.04 -6.95
CA ALA A 252 -4.15 -5.06 -8.27
C ALA A 252 -4.28 -6.49 -8.81
N VAL A 253 -5.23 -6.71 -9.73
CA VAL A 253 -5.54 -8.01 -10.33
C VAL A 253 -5.07 -8.02 -11.78
N GLN A 254 -4.12 -8.89 -12.11
CA GLN A 254 -3.54 -9.02 -13.44
C GLN A 254 -3.31 -10.48 -13.83
N LEU A 255 -2.35 -11.16 -13.17
CA LEU A 255 -1.98 -12.54 -13.51
C LEU A 255 -3.13 -13.52 -13.29
N GLU A 256 -3.99 -13.27 -12.32
CA GLU A 256 -5.15 -14.09 -12.02
C GLU A 256 -6.10 -14.19 -13.22
N VAL A 257 -6.34 -13.07 -13.88
CA VAL A 257 -7.19 -12.99 -15.08
C VAL A 257 -6.55 -13.76 -16.24
N ILE A 258 -5.27 -13.54 -16.49
CA ILE A 258 -4.52 -14.21 -17.57
C ILE A 258 -4.45 -15.72 -17.32
N ALA A 259 -4.15 -16.14 -16.08
CA ALA A 259 -4.11 -17.55 -15.70
C ALA A 259 -5.49 -18.23 -15.77
N TYR A 260 -6.58 -17.50 -15.45
CA TYR A 260 -7.95 -17.97 -15.66
C TYR A 260 -8.24 -18.24 -17.15
N LEU A 261 -7.93 -17.29 -18.03
CA LEU A 261 -8.11 -17.44 -19.45
C LEU A 261 -7.26 -18.61 -20.00
N ALA A 262 -6.03 -18.74 -19.51
CA ALA A 262 -5.15 -19.85 -19.87
C ALA A 262 -5.68 -21.22 -19.43
N SER A 263 -6.22 -21.33 -18.19
CA SER A 263 -6.86 -22.55 -17.71
C SER A 263 -8.11 -22.89 -18.52
N LYS A 264 -8.94 -21.89 -18.83
CA LYS A 264 -10.15 -22.07 -19.67
C LYS A 264 -9.77 -22.61 -21.07
N ALA A 265 -8.72 -22.11 -21.69
CA ALA A 265 -8.26 -22.54 -23.01
C ALA A 265 -7.76 -23.99 -23.05
N VAL A 266 -7.43 -24.61 -21.91
CA VAL A 266 -6.99 -25.99 -21.80
C VAL A 266 -8.01 -26.90 -21.08
N GLY A 267 -9.30 -26.52 -21.09
CA GLY A 267 -10.41 -27.30 -20.54
C GLY A 267 -10.43 -27.33 -19.00
N GLY A 268 -9.98 -26.28 -18.35
CA GLY A 268 -10.01 -26.14 -16.88
C GLY A 268 -8.82 -26.76 -16.15
N ARG A 269 -7.86 -27.34 -16.86
CA ARG A 269 -6.65 -27.89 -16.22
C ARG A 269 -5.90 -26.84 -15.43
N PRO A 270 -5.22 -27.22 -14.32
CA PRO A 270 -4.39 -26.28 -13.56
C PRO A 270 -3.33 -25.65 -14.45
N VAL A 271 -3.26 -24.33 -14.47
CA VAL A 271 -2.25 -23.54 -15.20
C VAL A 271 -1.55 -22.63 -14.21
N LYS A 272 -0.21 -22.70 -14.19
CA LYS A 272 0.66 -21.83 -13.41
C LYS A 272 1.28 -20.76 -14.31
N LEU A 273 1.09 -19.50 -13.93
CA LEU A 273 1.70 -18.33 -14.54
C LEU A 273 2.51 -17.59 -13.49
N PHE A 274 3.78 -17.34 -13.75
CA PHE A 274 4.64 -16.54 -12.88
C PHE A 274 5.53 -15.61 -13.71
N ASN A 275 5.87 -14.46 -13.13
CA ASN A 275 6.77 -13.50 -13.74
C ASN A 275 8.22 -13.75 -13.29
N THR A 276 9.18 -13.66 -14.21
CA THR A 276 10.58 -13.37 -13.83
C THR A 276 10.67 -11.99 -13.21
N ARG A 277 11.81 -11.64 -12.63
CA ARG A 277 11.99 -10.29 -12.05
C ARG A 277 11.80 -9.19 -13.10
N GLU A 278 12.40 -9.37 -14.26
CA GLU A 278 12.32 -8.42 -15.36
C GLU A 278 10.89 -8.27 -15.88
N GLU A 279 10.18 -9.38 -16.04
CA GLU A 279 8.77 -9.35 -16.42
C GLU A 279 7.92 -8.66 -15.34
N ASP A 280 8.13 -8.99 -14.07
CA ASP A 280 7.35 -8.38 -12.97
C ASP A 280 7.50 -6.85 -12.94
N MET A 281 8.68 -6.34 -13.26
CA MET A 281 8.94 -4.88 -13.28
C MET A 281 8.30 -4.15 -14.47
N ILE A 282 8.14 -4.79 -15.63
CA ILE A 282 7.64 -4.09 -16.83
C ILE A 282 6.25 -4.51 -17.28
N THR A 283 5.77 -5.71 -16.92
CA THR A 283 4.41 -6.14 -17.29
C THR A 283 3.38 -5.82 -16.23
N SER A 284 3.81 -5.75 -14.98
CA SER A 284 2.93 -5.63 -13.82
C SER A 284 2.80 -4.17 -13.36
N PRO A 285 1.73 -3.84 -12.63
CA PRO A 285 1.54 -2.48 -12.15
C PRO A 285 2.61 -2.06 -11.14
N GLY A 286 3.19 -0.88 -11.38
CA GLY A 286 4.27 -0.30 -10.60
C GLY A 286 3.82 0.77 -9.60
N HIS A 287 4.77 1.58 -9.12
CA HIS A 287 4.56 2.78 -8.34
C HIS A 287 4.32 3.98 -9.27
N ILE A 288 3.38 4.83 -8.93
CA ILE A 288 2.96 5.99 -9.74
C ILE A 288 4.02 7.09 -9.76
N GLY A 289 4.21 7.77 -10.89
CA GLY A 289 5.00 9.00 -11.00
C GLY A 289 4.14 10.25 -10.74
N LEU A 290 4.80 11.42 -10.61
CA LEU A 290 4.11 12.68 -10.33
C LEU A 290 4.89 13.88 -10.91
N ASP A 291 4.15 14.78 -11.56
CA ASP A 291 4.51 16.17 -11.75
C ASP A 291 3.62 17.05 -10.87
N ALA A 292 4.20 17.93 -10.06
CA ALA A 292 3.40 18.76 -9.17
C ALA A 292 3.90 20.20 -9.11
N ILE A 293 2.96 21.13 -8.85
CA ILE A 293 3.22 22.51 -8.53
C ILE A 293 2.53 22.80 -7.20
N VAL A 294 3.30 23.30 -6.23
CA VAL A 294 2.79 23.72 -4.93
C VAL A 294 3.13 25.17 -4.69
N LYS A 295 2.12 26.00 -4.42
CA LYS A 295 2.29 27.40 -4.04
C LYS A 295 1.74 27.62 -2.63
N LEU A 296 2.58 28.11 -1.73
CA LEU A 296 2.24 28.41 -0.35
C LEU A 296 2.28 29.91 -0.08
N GLY A 297 1.40 30.37 0.78
CA GLY A 297 1.39 31.73 1.30
C GLY A 297 1.41 31.74 2.82
N ALA A 298 2.23 32.62 3.41
CA ALA A 298 2.33 32.78 4.87
C ALA A 298 2.50 34.25 5.27
N THR A 299 2.15 34.56 6.52
CA THR A 299 2.47 35.84 7.16
C THR A 299 3.98 35.93 7.43
N LYS A 300 4.50 37.14 7.71
CA LYS A 300 5.91 37.36 8.11
C LYS A 300 6.32 36.54 9.33
N ASP A 301 5.36 36.25 10.22
CA ASP A 301 5.61 35.42 11.39
C ASP A 301 5.57 33.91 11.10
N GLY A 302 5.42 33.54 9.82
CA GLY A 302 5.43 32.15 9.36
C GLY A 302 4.13 31.39 9.61
N ILE A 303 2.98 32.02 9.72
CA ILE A 303 1.69 31.37 9.79
C ILE A 303 1.16 31.15 8.38
N LEU A 304 0.93 29.86 8.00
CA LEU A 304 0.41 29.48 6.70
C LEU A 304 -1.05 29.99 6.54
N LYS A 305 -1.30 30.62 5.41
CA LYS A 305 -2.63 31.18 5.05
C LYS A 305 -3.22 30.48 3.83
N ALA A 306 -2.42 30.19 2.83
CA ALA A 306 -2.87 29.66 1.56
C ALA A 306 -2.01 28.50 1.08
N ALA A 307 -2.66 27.52 0.43
CA ALA A 307 -2.00 26.46 -0.34
C ALA A 307 -2.77 26.25 -1.64
N ASP A 308 -2.10 26.49 -2.79
CA ASP A 308 -2.61 26.16 -4.12
C ASP A 308 -1.74 25.06 -4.71
N ILE A 309 -2.37 23.93 -5.08
CA ILE A 309 -1.70 22.66 -5.37
C ILE A 309 -2.25 22.07 -6.66
N GLN A 310 -1.37 21.77 -7.61
CA GLN A 310 -1.69 20.99 -8.80
C GLN A 310 -0.86 19.72 -8.80
N LEU A 311 -1.52 18.58 -8.95
CA LEU A 311 -0.91 17.26 -8.99
C LEU A 311 -1.28 16.58 -10.30
N LEU A 312 -0.29 16.22 -11.12
CA LEU A 312 -0.46 15.45 -12.36
C LEU A 312 0.16 14.08 -12.14
N PHE A 313 -0.66 13.10 -11.75
CA PHE A 313 -0.21 11.73 -11.52
C PHE A 313 -0.05 10.95 -12.82
N ASP A 314 1.04 10.20 -12.95
CA ASP A 314 1.31 9.30 -14.07
C ASP A 314 0.47 8.02 -13.94
N GLY A 315 -0.76 8.07 -14.41
CA GLY A 315 -1.68 6.94 -14.41
C GLY A 315 -1.29 5.82 -15.39
N GLY A 316 -0.22 6.01 -16.18
CA GLY A 316 0.21 5.01 -17.15
C GLY A 316 -0.80 4.74 -18.24
N ALA A 317 -0.63 3.61 -18.91
CA ALA A 317 -1.45 3.23 -20.07
C ALA A 317 -2.91 2.87 -19.69
N TYR A 318 -3.16 2.54 -18.43
CA TYR A 318 -4.47 2.09 -17.93
C TYR A 318 -4.72 2.63 -16.53
N SER A 319 -5.94 3.06 -16.26
CA SER A 319 -6.25 3.76 -15.01
C SER A 319 -6.10 2.88 -13.76
N ASP A 320 -6.49 1.63 -13.84
CA ASP A 320 -6.51 0.62 -12.75
C ASP A 320 -6.65 1.25 -11.33
N LYS A 321 -5.55 1.40 -10.59
CA LYS A 321 -5.49 2.08 -9.28
C LYS A 321 -5.17 3.57 -9.34
N GLY A 322 -4.75 4.09 -10.49
CA GLY A 322 -4.30 5.48 -10.65
C GLY A 322 -5.34 6.51 -10.21
N VAL A 323 -6.62 6.28 -10.53
CA VAL A 323 -7.73 7.14 -10.12
C VAL A 323 -7.89 7.19 -8.60
N ASP A 324 -7.84 6.05 -7.92
CA ASP A 324 -7.95 6.00 -6.46
C ASP A 324 -6.72 6.63 -5.78
N ILE A 325 -5.53 6.47 -6.35
CA ILE A 325 -4.29 7.05 -5.83
C ILE A 325 -4.34 8.57 -5.94
N SER A 326 -4.73 9.12 -7.09
CA SER A 326 -4.87 10.57 -7.28
C SER A 326 -5.97 11.17 -6.39
N ARG A 327 -7.06 10.43 -6.13
CA ARG A 327 -8.12 10.81 -5.18
C ARG A 327 -7.61 10.81 -3.73
N ALA A 328 -6.82 9.80 -3.32
CA ALA A 328 -6.26 9.76 -1.98
C ALA A 328 -5.31 10.94 -1.70
N ALA A 329 -4.61 11.42 -2.73
CA ALA A 329 -3.70 12.56 -2.67
C ALA A 329 -4.36 13.84 -2.16
N VAL A 330 -5.59 14.15 -2.62
CA VAL A 330 -6.28 15.39 -2.21
C VAL A 330 -6.72 15.37 -0.76
N VAL A 331 -6.94 14.19 -0.17
CA VAL A 331 -7.42 14.06 1.22
C VAL A 331 -6.43 14.67 2.21
N ASP A 332 -5.16 14.43 1.98
CA ASP A 332 -4.08 14.80 2.89
C ASP A 332 -3.04 15.75 2.21
N CYS A 333 -3.49 16.52 1.20
CA CYS A 333 -2.64 17.26 0.26
C CYS A 333 -1.71 18.32 0.87
N THR A 334 -2.01 18.79 2.09
CA THR A 334 -1.23 19.83 2.77
C THR A 334 -0.16 19.30 3.74
N GLY A 335 -0.03 17.97 3.89
CA GLY A 335 0.70 17.46 5.05
C GLY A 335 -0.01 17.83 6.38
N PRO A 336 0.63 17.61 7.54
CA PRO A 336 0.01 17.79 8.85
C PRO A 336 0.01 19.24 9.31
N TYR A 337 -0.48 20.16 8.47
CA TYR A 337 -0.50 21.60 8.77
C TYR A 337 -1.90 22.18 8.73
N ALA A 338 -2.16 23.11 9.65
CA ALA A 338 -3.38 23.89 9.70
C ALA A 338 -3.32 25.03 8.67
N ILE A 339 -4.19 24.99 7.66
CA ILE A 339 -4.28 26.01 6.61
C ILE A 339 -5.76 26.32 6.38
N ASP A 340 -6.09 27.63 6.32
CA ASP A 340 -7.47 28.06 6.19
C ASP A 340 -7.98 28.09 4.76
N HIS A 341 -7.09 28.38 3.80
CA HIS A 341 -7.44 28.52 2.39
C HIS A 341 -6.66 27.54 1.52
N ILE A 342 -7.37 26.55 0.95
CA ILE A 342 -6.76 25.47 0.16
C ILE A 342 -7.51 25.30 -1.16
N SER A 343 -6.74 25.31 -2.24
CA SER A 343 -7.14 24.84 -3.58
C SER A 343 -6.21 23.70 -3.96
N CYS A 344 -6.75 22.53 -4.29
CA CYS A 344 -5.99 21.41 -4.79
C CYS A 344 -6.73 20.76 -5.95
N ASP A 345 -6.03 20.58 -7.08
CA ASP A 345 -6.48 19.83 -8.24
C ASP A 345 -5.53 18.64 -8.47
N SER A 346 -6.07 17.44 -8.40
CA SER A 346 -5.34 16.20 -8.61
C SER A 346 -5.87 15.45 -9.84
N TYR A 347 -5.04 15.30 -10.83
CA TYR A 347 -5.35 14.65 -12.10
C TYR A 347 -4.70 13.27 -12.15
N CYS A 348 -5.45 12.26 -12.59
CA CYS A 348 -4.90 11.00 -13.06
C CYS A 348 -4.74 11.09 -14.58
N MET A 349 -3.50 11.01 -15.07
CA MET A 349 -3.18 11.20 -16.50
C MET A 349 -2.84 9.87 -17.16
N TYR A 350 -3.41 9.60 -18.32
CA TYR A 350 -2.94 8.50 -19.18
C TYR A 350 -1.62 8.87 -19.84
N THR A 351 -0.65 7.95 -19.81
CA THR A 351 0.64 8.01 -20.49
C THR A 351 0.95 6.66 -21.13
N ASN A 352 2.07 6.52 -21.84
CA ASN A 352 2.50 5.22 -22.39
C ASN A 352 3.47 4.48 -21.45
N HIS A 353 3.36 4.71 -20.14
CA HIS A 353 4.10 3.99 -19.11
C HIS A 353 3.32 2.77 -18.58
N PRO A 354 3.97 1.81 -17.91
CA PRO A 354 3.28 0.77 -17.16
C PRO A 354 2.28 1.41 -16.17
N TYR A 355 1.08 0.84 -16.06
CA TYR A 355 0.04 1.38 -15.20
C TYR A 355 0.34 1.16 -13.71
N PRO A 356 -0.21 2.00 -12.80
CA PRO A 356 0.15 1.94 -11.40
C PRO A 356 -0.71 0.97 -10.59
N SER A 357 -0.11 0.49 -9.49
CA SER A 357 -0.80 -0.06 -8.33
C SER A 357 -0.48 0.77 -7.09
N ALA A 358 -1.15 0.46 -5.98
CA ALA A 358 -0.79 1.02 -4.69
C ALA A 358 0.70 0.79 -4.39
N PHE A 359 1.40 1.83 -3.95
CA PHE A 359 2.73 1.73 -3.34
C PHE A 359 2.61 2.13 -1.88
N ARG A 360 3.46 1.59 -1.01
CA ARG A 360 3.44 1.85 0.44
C ARG A 360 3.37 3.36 0.70
N GLY A 361 2.27 3.84 1.30
CA GLY A 361 1.98 5.27 1.45
C GLY A 361 0.77 5.77 0.65
N TYR A 362 0.50 5.18 -0.53
CA TYR A 362 -0.69 5.46 -1.35
C TYR A 362 -0.86 6.94 -1.71
N SER A 363 0.07 7.50 -2.49
CA SER A 363 0.23 8.92 -2.88
C SER A 363 0.79 9.87 -1.82
N HIS A 364 0.83 9.48 -0.55
CA HIS A 364 1.23 10.42 0.51
C HIS A 364 2.73 10.77 0.46
N ALA A 365 3.60 9.81 0.12
CA ALA A 365 5.04 10.11 -0.02
C ALA A 365 5.30 11.10 -1.16
N GLU A 366 4.56 10.95 -2.24
CA GLU A 366 4.62 11.78 -3.45
C GLU A 366 4.18 13.20 -3.16
N VAL A 367 3.00 13.34 -2.55
CA VAL A 367 2.44 14.64 -2.16
C VAL A 367 3.30 15.32 -1.09
N LEU A 368 3.77 14.56 -0.10
CA LEU A 368 4.64 15.09 0.95
C LEU A 368 6.00 15.51 0.39
N PHE A 369 6.54 14.81 -0.62
CA PHE A 369 7.75 15.31 -1.29
C PHE A 369 7.51 16.70 -1.87
N ALA A 370 6.42 16.91 -2.60
CA ALA A 370 6.09 18.21 -3.17
C ALA A 370 5.87 19.28 -2.09
N PHE A 371 5.03 18.98 -1.11
CA PHE A 371 4.64 19.96 -0.09
C PHE A 371 5.80 20.32 0.86
N GLU A 372 6.50 19.33 1.37
CA GLU A 372 7.58 19.49 2.34
C GLU A 372 8.84 20.16 1.74
N ARG A 373 9.08 19.95 0.42
CA ARG A 373 10.11 20.70 -0.32
C ARG A 373 9.71 22.18 -0.43
N THR A 374 8.43 22.48 -0.71
CA THR A 374 7.93 23.86 -0.78
C THR A 374 7.95 24.54 0.58
N MET A 375 7.77 23.80 1.69
CA MET A 375 7.93 24.31 3.05
C MET A 375 9.35 24.80 3.33
N ASP A 376 10.38 24.10 2.86
CA ASP A 376 11.76 24.55 3.03
C ASP A 376 12.08 25.79 2.17
N VAL A 377 11.55 25.85 0.93
CA VAL A 377 11.64 27.06 0.10
C VAL A 377 10.97 28.26 0.76
N LEU A 378 9.81 28.05 1.40
CA LEU A 378 9.11 29.09 2.14
C LEU A 378 9.88 29.51 3.40
N ALA A 379 10.46 28.57 4.15
CA ALA A 379 11.29 28.86 5.32
C ALA A 379 12.51 29.71 4.96
N GLU A 380 13.19 29.41 3.85
CA GLU A 380 14.31 30.20 3.32
C GLU A 380 13.86 31.63 3.01
N LYS A 381 12.73 31.83 2.31
CA LYS A 381 12.19 33.16 1.98
C LYS A 381 11.78 33.96 3.20
N LEU A 382 11.32 33.29 4.26
CA LEU A 382 10.97 33.90 5.54
C LEU A 382 12.20 34.15 6.42
N ASN A 383 13.36 33.64 6.05
CA ASN A 383 14.58 33.57 6.87
C ASN A 383 14.26 32.96 8.26
N MET A 384 13.50 31.89 8.27
CA MET A 384 13.02 31.15 9.44
C MET A 384 13.59 29.74 9.46
N ASP A 385 13.86 29.21 10.65
CA ASP A 385 14.24 27.81 10.83
C ASP A 385 13.14 26.89 10.28
N PRO A 386 13.44 25.92 9.39
CA PRO A 386 12.44 25.06 8.78
C PRO A 386 11.70 24.17 9.78
N LEU A 387 12.32 23.82 10.92
CA LEU A 387 11.67 23.09 11.99
C LEU A 387 10.68 24.00 12.76
N GLU A 388 11.06 25.27 13.00
CA GLU A 388 10.19 26.25 13.65
C GLU A 388 8.96 26.54 12.79
N LEU A 389 9.11 26.71 11.47
CA LEU A 389 7.99 26.90 10.54
C LEU A 389 6.99 25.74 10.63
N ARG A 390 7.47 24.50 10.65
CA ARG A 390 6.63 23.31 10.80
C ARG A 390 5.93 23.24 12.15
N TYR A 391 6.63 23.54 13.22
CA TYR A 391 6.08 23.50 14.58
C TYR A 391 4.94 24.54 14.78
N LYS A 392 5.13 25.74 14.25
CA LYS A 392 4.10 26.81 14.31
C LYS A 392 2.81 26.39 13.64
N ASN A 393 2.90 25.72 12.50
CA ASN A 393 1.75 25.36 11.67
C ASN A 393 1.25 23.94 11.89
N ALA A 394 1.90 23.16 12.76
CA ALA A 394 1.52 21.79 13.05
C ALA A 394 0.05 21.69 13.47
N ILE A 395 -0.69 20.80 12.79
CA ILE A 395 -2.13 20.60 13.05
C ILE A 395 -2.37 20.06 14.47
N ARG A 396 -3.45 20.51 15.09
CA ARG A 396 -3.80 20.21 16.49
C ARG A 396 -5.27 19.82 16.61
N PRO A 397 -5.67 19.19 17.73
CA PRO A 397 -7.09 19.06 18.06
C PRO A 397 -7.79 20.43 18.04
N GLY A 398 -8.92 20.52 17.32
CA GLY A 398 -9.65 21.76 17.07
C GLY A 398 -9.49 22.30 15.66
N ASP A 399 -8.38 21.99 14.98
CA ASP A 399 -8.16 22.35 13.58
C ASP A 399 -9.01 21.51 12.63
N THR A 400 -9.01 21.87 11.34
CA THR A 400 -9.73 21.16 10.27
C THR A 400 -8.78 20.68 9.18
N THR A 401 -9.03 19.47 8.69
CA THR A 401 -8.31 18.88 7.56
C THR A 401 -8.60 19.60 6.23
N PRO A 402 -7.88 19.31 5.14
CA PRO A 402 -8.25 19.78 3.79
C PRO A 402 -9.69 19.40 3.41
N THR A 403 -10.16 18.21 3.81
CA THR A 403 -11.54 17.74 3.60
C THR A 403 -12.55 18.29 4.61
N GLN A 404 -12.15 19.28 5.42
CA GLN A 404 -12.96 20.03 6.39
C GLN A 404 -13.50 19.18 7.56
N VAL A 405 -12.82 18.10 7.92
CA VAL A 405 -13.10 17.32 9.13
C VAL A 405 -12.48 18.04 10.34
N ARG A 406 -13.27 18.38 11.35
CA ARG A 406 -12.76 18.91 12.61
C ARG A 406 -12.11 17.80 13.43
N LEU A 407 -10.86 18.00 13.79
CA LEU A 407 -10.05 17.04 14.52
C LEU A 407 -10.25 17.15 16.04
N ASN A 408 -10.02 16.05 16.73
CA ASN A 408 -9.95 15.98 18.19
C ASN A 408 -8.77 15.08 18.62
N SER A 409 -8.49 15.01 19.92
CA SER A 409 -7.35 14.27 20.49
C SER A 409 -7.37 12.76 20.19
N SER A 410 -8.54 12.19 19.85
CA SER A 410 -8.63 10.80 19.43
C SER A 410 -8.42 10.61 17.91
N THR A 411 -8.81 11.59 17.09
CA THR A 411 -8.78 11.45 15.62
C THR A 411 -7.47 11.90 14.99
N VAL A 412 -6.64 12.67 15.68
CA VAL A 412 -5.30 13.06 15.21
C VAL A 412 -4.24 12.72 16.24
N GLY A 413 -3.06 12.26 15.76
CA GLY A 413 -1.87 12.12 16.60
C GLY A 413 -1.24 13.46 16.99
N ASN A 414 -0.19 13.43 17.81
CA ASN A 414 0.46 14.62 18.37
C ASN A 414 1.67 15.05 17.52
N VAL A 415 1.41 15.82 16.44
CA VAL A 415 2.47 16.35 15.54
C VAL A 415 3.48 17.21 16.29
N PRO A 416 3.07 18.21 17.13
CA PRO A 416 4.04 19.01 17.88
C PRO A 416 5.00 18.17 18.71
N LYS A 417 4.51 17.13 19.38
CA LYS A 417 5.34 16.23 20.19
C LYS A 417 6.33 15.46 19.33
N CYS A 418 5.92 14.98 18.14
CA CYS A 418 6.82 14.31 17.22
C CYS A 418 7.95 15.26 16.76
N ILE A 419 7.65 16.53 16.47
CA ILE A 419 8.64 17.54 16.07
C ILE A 419 9.62 17.83 17.21
N GLU A 420 9.12 18.02 18.45
CA GLU A 420 9.95 18.25 19.65
C GLU A 420 10.96 17.10 19.86
N ARG A 421 10.48 15.86 19.80
CA ARG A 421 11.35 14.70 19.96
C ARG A 421 12.36 14.55 18.83
N LEU A 422 11.93 14.80 17.58
CA LEU A 422 12.84 14.78 16.43
C LEU A 422 13.95 15.84 16.59
N LYS A 423 13.60 17.05 17.03
CA LYS A 423 14.55 18.13 17.32
C LYS A 423 15.65 17.70 18.29
N GLU A 424 15.26 17.02 19.38
CA GLU A 424 16.16 16.50 20.38
C GLU A 424 17.08 15.38 19.82
N LEU A 425 16.47 14.36 19.18
CA LEU A 425 17.19 13.21 18.62
C LEU A 425 18.21 13.60 17.57
N MET A 426 17.90 14.59 16.74
CA MET A 426 18.79 15.08 15.69
C MET A 426 19.83 16.08 16.20
N ASN A 427 19.79 16.48 17.48
CA ASN A 427 20.61 17.59 18.00
C ASN A 427 20.54 18.81 17.06
N TRP A 428 19.33 19.27 16.77
CA TRP A 428 19.05 20.28 15.75
C TRP A 428 19.75 21.62 16.02
N SER A 429 20.04 21.93 17.29
CA SER A 429 20.75 23.14 17.72
C SER A 429 22.18 23.29 17.19
N GLU A 430 22.82 22.20 16.72
CA GLU A 430 24.13 22.27 16.04
C GLU A 430 24.06 22.98 14.68
N GLY A 431 22.85 23.18 14.15
CA GLY A 431 22.62 23.71 12.82
C GLY A 431 22.32 22.65 11.77
N GLN A 432 21.70 23.10 10.70
CA GLN A 432 21.27 22.25 9.59
C GLN A 432 22.43 21.87 8.65
N ARG A 433 23.47 22.71 8.54
CA ARG A 433 24.61 22.53 7.66
C ARG A 433 25.91 22.78 8.43
N ILE A 434 26.81 21.79 8.43
CA ILE A 434 28.08 21.82 9.14
C ILE A 434 29.19 21.44 8.16
N GLU A 435 30.14 22.31 7.92
CA GLU A 435 31.35 21.97 7.16
C GLU A 435 32.29 21.14 8.03
N ILE A 436 32.59 19.91 7.61
CA ILE A 436 33.50 19.01 8.30
C ILE A 436 34.94 19.43 7.95
N ASP A 437 35.16 19.64 6.65
CA ASP A 437 36.43 20.12 6.10
C ASP A 437 36.19 20.84 4.74
N GLY A 438 37.23 21.24 4.05
CA GLY A 438 37.10 21.90 2.74
C GLY A 438 36.41 21.08 1.65
N ARG A 439 36.22 19.76 1.87
CA ARG A 439 35.65 18.81 0.91
C ARG A 439 34.27 18.28 1.33
N LYS A 440 34.07 18.00 2.61
CA LYS A 440 32.87 17.33 3.12
C LYS A 440 31.96 18.25 3.90
N ILE A 441 30.67 18.07 3.69
CA ILE A 441 29.57 18.72 4.43
C ILE A 441 28.74 17.67 5.11
N ARG A 442 28.43 17.87 6.41
CA ARG A 442 27.34 17.18 7.09
C ARG A 442 26.10 18.06 7.07
N ALA A 443 24.97 17.50 6.68
CA ALA A 443 23.72 18.23 6.66
C ALA A 443 22.58 17.41 7.25
N LYS A 444 21.53 18.12 7.68
CA LYS A 444 20.31 17.56 8.28
C LYS A 444 19.09 18.09 7.50
N GLY A 445 18.14 17.20 7.24
CA GLY A 445 16.86 17.57 6.61
C GLY A 445 15.72 16.92 7.35
N ILE A 446 14.57 17.55 7.35
CA ILE A 446 13.37 17.12 8.08
C ILE A 446 12.14 17.14 7.19
N SER A 447 11.12 16.37 7.57
CA SER A 447 9.76 16.46 7.04
C SER A 447 8.76 16.06 8.11
N CYS A 448 7.54 16.59 8.04
CA CYS A 448 6.43 16.12 8.84
C CYS A 448 5.52 15.25 8.00
N ILE A 449 4.91 14.25 8.62
CA ILE A 449 4.07 13.29 7.94
C ILE A 449 2.72 13.13 8.63
N TRP A 450 1.72 12.87 7.83
CA TRP A 450 0.46 12.36 8.29
C TRP A 450 -0.18 11.47 7.23
N LYS A 451 -1.12 10.66 7.68
CA LYS A 451 -1.89 9.82 6.77
C LYS A 451 -3.19 9.41 7.42
N THR A 452 -4.30 9.61 6.70
CA THR A 452 -5.52 8.86 6.99
C THR A 452 -5.61 7.64 6.07
N SER A 453 -6.16 6.55 6.60
CA SER A 453 -6.48 5.40 5.77
C SER A 453 -7.89 5.61 5.20
N THR A 454 -7.97 6.00 3.93
CA THR A 454 -9.24 6.12 3.21
C THR A 454 -9.93 4.76 3.12
N PHE A 455 -11.24 4.74 3.33
CA PHE A 455 -12.04 3.51 3.30
C PHE A 455 -13.13 3.62 2.26
N ASP A 456 -13.43 2.50 1.60
CA ASP A 456 -14.74 2.31 1.02
C ASP A 456 -15.76 2.29 2.17
N THR A 457 -16.89 2.92 2.00
CA THR A 457 -17.91 3.07 3.04
C THR A 457 -18.51 1.75 3.51
N ASN A 458 -18.28 0.65 2.78
CA ASN A 458 -18.72 -0.70 3.06
C ASN A 458 -17.59 -1.67 3.42
N ALA A 459 -16.37 -1.19 3.69
CA ALA A 459 -15.27 -2.06 4.08
C ALA A 459 -15.56 -2.78 5.40
N THR A 460 -15.38 -4.10 5.40
CA THR A 460 -15.64 -4.97 6.54
C THR A 460 -14.48 -5.90 6.83
N SER A 461 -14.44 -6.46 8.04
CA SER A 461 -13.55 -7.54 8.43
C SER A 461 -14.26 -8.53 9.34
N GLY A 462 -14.07 -9.82 9.10
CA GLY A 462 -14.61 -10.89 9.92
C GLY A 462 -13.52 -11.74 10.56
N VAL A 463 -13.86 -12.39 11.67
CA VAL A 463 -13.04 -13.38 12.38
C VAL A 463 -13.92 -14.53 12.85
N ILE A 464 -13.39 -15.74 12.77
CA ILE A 464 -13.98 -16.94 13.37
C ILE A 464 -12.98 -17.54 14.35
N LEU A 465 -13.46 -17.88 15.54
CA LEU A 465 -12.74 -18.61 16.57
C LEU A 465 -13.38 -19.99 16.74
N THR A 466 -12.56 -21.06 16.73
CA THR A 466 -13.02 -22.41 17.05
C THR A 466 -12.16 -22.96 18.16
N PHE A 467 -12.79 -23.54 19.19
CA PHE A 467 -12.06 -24.15 20.29
C PHE A 467 -11.69 -25.59 19.96
N ASN A 468 -10.52 -26.01 20.46
CA ASN A 468 -10.05 -27.38 20.41
C ASN A 468 -10.35 -28.11 21.73
N PRO A 469 -10.31 -29.46 21.76
CA PRO A 469 -10.56 -30.23 22.99
C PRO A 469 -9.62 -29.92 24.16
N ASP A 470 -8.42 -29.43 23.89
CA ASP A 470 -7.44 -29.01 24.89
C ASP A 470 -7.63 -27.56 25.39
N GLY A 471 -8.72 -26.92 24.99
CA GLY A 471 -9.04 -25.53 25.32
C GLY A 471 -8.27 -24.49 24.50
N SER A 472 -7.39 -24.90 23.57
CA SER A 472 -6.74 -23.96 22.64
C SER A 472 -7.72 -23.43 21.60
N ILE A 473 -7.38 -22.31 20.94
CA ILE A 473 -8.24 -21.58 20.02
C ILE A 473 -7.58 -21.50 18.63
N ASN A 474 -8.34 -21.87 17.59
CA ASN A 474 -7.97 -21.57 16.21
C ASN A 474 -8.56 -20.21 15.84
N LEU A 475 -7.69 -19.28 15.39
CA LEU A 475 -8.07 -17.95 14.90
C LEU A 475 -8.01 -17.93 13.37
N MET A 476 -9.15 -17.68 12.74
CA MET A 476 -9.29 -17.54 11.29
C MET A 476 -9.69 -16.11 10.95
N SER A 477 -8.91 -15.45 10.07
CA SER A 477 -9.13 -14.10 9.58
C SER A 477 -8.73 -14.00 8.11
N GLY A 478 -9.49 -13.22 7.34
CA GLY A 478 -9.19 -12.93 5.93
C GLY A 478 -8.00 -11.98 5.70
N VAL A 479 -7.36 -11.48 6.76
CA VAL A 479 -6.10 -10.72 6.64
C VAL A 479 -5.01 -11.61 6.07
N VAL A 480 -4.36 -11.17 5.01
CA VAL A 480 -3.21 -11.87 4.41
C VAL A 480 -1.93 -11.48 5.16
N GLU A 481 -1.08 -12.46 5.48
CA GLU A 481 0.25 -12.18 6.04
C GLU A 481 1.24 -11.86 4.93
N ILE A 482 1.50 -10.56 4.78
CA ILE A 482 2.37 -9.99 3.73
C ILE A 482 3.75 -9.54 4.28
N GLY A 483 4.07 -9.92 5.52
CA GLY A 483 5.28 -9.51 6.21
C GLY A 483 5.06 -8.53 7.37
N THR A 484 3.84 -8.04 7.56
CA THR A 484 3.50 -7.05 8.59
C THR A 484 3.45 -7.61 10.02
N GLY A 485 3.27 -8.94 10.18
CA GLY A 485 3.06 -9.55 11.48
C GLY A 485 1.65 -9.32 12.05
N THR A 486 0.71 -8.86 11.23
CA THR A 486 -0.65 -8.54 11.67
C THR A 486 -1.33 -9.74 12.30
N LYS A 487 -1.17 -10.95 11.75
CA LYS A 487 -1.76 -12.17 12.33
C LYS A 487 -1.23 -12.48 13.73
N THR A 488 0.03 -12.18 14.02
CA THR A 488 0.59 -12.28 15.39
C THR A 488 -0.03 -11.25 16.32
N VAL A 489 -0.22 -10.00 15.85
CA VAL A 489 -0.89 -8.96 16.64
C VAL A 489 -2.34 -9.31 16.93
N LEU A 490 -3.07 -9.91 15.96
CA LEU A 490 -4.43 -10.43 16.22
C LEU A 490 -4.45 -11.49 17.32
N ALA A 491 -3.45 -12.38 17.36
CA ALA A 491 -3.30 -13.35 18.45
C ALA A 491 -3.00 -12.67 19.80
N GLN A 492 -2.19 -11.60 19.84
CA GLN A 492 -1.95 -10.81 21.05
C GLN A 492 -3.25 -10.15 21.55
N ILE A 493 -4.04 -9.55 20.67
CA ILE A 493 -5.34 -8.95 20.99
C ILE A 493 -6.30 -10.01 21.60
N LEU A 494 -6.34 -11.20 21.00
CA LEU A 494 -7.18 -12.30 21.50
C LEU A 494 -6.68 -12.80 22.85
N ALA A 495 -5.37 -13.06 23.01
CA ALA A 495 -4.75 -13.51 24.24
C ALA A 495 -5.03 -12.55 25.41
N GLU A 496 -4.83 -11.25 25.16
CA GLU A 496 -5.11 -10.20 26.16
C GLU A 496 -6.58 -10.18 26.57
N ARG A 497 -7.52 -10.27 25.60
CA ARG A 497 -8.95 -10.21 25.90
C ARG A 497 -9.46 -11.46 26.60
N MET A 498 -8.97 -12.64 26.21
CA MET A 498 -9.32 -13.93 26.81
C MET A 498 -8.54 -14.19 28.11
N LYS A 499 -7.55 -13.35 28.44
CA LYS A 499 -6.62 -13.55 29.55
C LYS A 499 -6.04 -14.98 29.54
N MET A 500 -5.48 -15.39 28.40
CA MET A 500 -4.94 -16.74 28.20
C MET A 500 -3.57 -16.72 27.56
N ASP A 501 -2.81 -17.81 27.75
CA ASP A 501 -1.48 -17.94 27.13
C ASP A 501 -1.59 -17.90 25.60
N ILE A 502 -0.83 -17.00 24.98
CA ILE A 502 -0.78 -16.81 23.52
C ILE A 502 -0.31 -18.08 22.78
N SER A 503 0.42 -18.99 23.44
CA SER A 503 0.79 -20.29 22.85
C SER A 503 -0.41 -21.17 22.54
N LYS A 504 -1.52 -20.99 23.25
CA LYS A 504 -2.80 -21.68 23.04
C LYS A 504 -3.62 -21.10 21.88
N ILE A 505 -3.16 -20.06 21.21
CA ILE A 505 -3.83 -19.49 20.05
C ILE A 505 -3.10 -19.91 18.78
N HIS A 506 -3.77 -20.72 17.96
CA HIS A 506 -3.32 -21.18 16.65
C HIS A 506 -3.87 -20.28 15.55
N VAL A 507 -3.00 -19.63 14.77
CA VAL A 507 -3.42 -18.71 13.71
C VAL A 507 -3.32 -19.38 12.34
N LYS A 508 -4.43 -19.45 11.60
CA LYS A 508 -4.43 -19.96 10.23
C LYS A 508 -3.75 -18.94 9.31
N MET A 509 -2.58 -19.27 8.74
CA MET A 509 -1.81 -18.38 7.85
C MET A 509 -2.43 -18.29 6.45
N LEU A 510 -2.80 -19.43 5.86
CA LEU A 510 -3.49 -19.49 4.56
C LEU A 510 -4.85 -18.77 4.64
N VAL A 511 -5.08 -17.84 3.75
CA VAL A 511 -6.42 -17.28 3.48
C VAL A 511 -7.07 -18.08 2.37
N ASP A 512 -8.28 -18.55 2.62
CA ASP A 512 -9.13 -19.27 1.66
C ASP A 512 -10.52 -18.62 1.70
N THR A 513 -10.91 -17.97 0.62
CA THR A 513 -12.15 -17.17 0.58
C THR A 513 -13.43 -17.98 0.70
N GLN A 514 -13.35 -19.31 0.69
CA GLN A 514 -14.47 -20.20 0.96
C GLN A 514 -14.66 -20.46 2.46
N THR A 515 -13.57 -20.49 3.22
CA THR A 515 -13.60 -20.90 4.64
C THR A 515 -13.20 -19.80 5.62
N THR A 516 -12.48 -18.77 5.18
CA THR A 516 -12.13 -17.61 6.02
C THR A 516 -13.15 -16.48 5.82
N PRO A 517 -13.53 -15.77 6.90
CA PRO A 517 -14.40 -14.59 6.78
C PRO A 517 -13.77 -13.50 5.95
N GLU A 518 -14.60 -12.70 5.28
CA GLU A 518 -14.13 -11.59 4.46
C GLU A 518 -13.28 -10.61 5.28
N HIS A 519 -12.16 -10.19 4.68
CA HIS A 519 -11.43 -8.98 5.01
C HIS A 519 -11.26 -8.21 3.70
N TRP A 520 -11.78 -7.00 3.64
CA TRP A 520 -11.92 -6.24 2.39
C TRP A 520 -10.64 -6.24 1.53
N LYS A 521 -9.50 -5.84 2.09
CA LYS A 521 -8.14 -5.92 1.50
C LYS A 521 -7.10 -5.72 2.61
N THR A 522 -5.92 -6.33 2.50
CA THR A 522 -4.78 -6.08 3.41
C THR A 522 -3.93 -4.92 2.88
N VAL A 523 -4.41 -3.69 3.05
CA VAL A 523 -3.82 -2.44 2.55
C VAL A 523 -4.09 -1.28 3.52
N GLY A 524 -3.41 -0.13 3.33
CA GLY A 524 -3.74 1.14 3.97
C GLY A 524 -3.57 1.17 5.48
N SER A 525 -2.70 0.33 6.06
CA SER A 525 -2.41 0.26 7.51
C SER A 525 -3.65 0.02 8.39
N ARG A 526 -4.69 -0.66 7.87
CA ARG A 526 -5.99 -0.84 8.54
C ARG A 526 -6.24 -2.25 9.10
N GLY A 527 -5.35 -3.21 8.86
CA GLY A 527 -5.53 -4.61 9.28
C GLY A 527 -5.76 -4.74 10.79
N THR A 528 -4.96 -4.06 11.61
CA THR A 528 -5.09 -4.06 13.08
C THR A 528 -6.40 -3.40 13.53
N LEU A 529 -6.81 -2.27 12.94
CA LEU A 529 -8.07 -1.61 13.29
C LEU A 529 -9.27 -2.54 12.97
N MET A 530 -9.38 -2.98 11.72
CA MET A 530 -10.56 -3.68 11.25
C MET A 530 -10.64 -5.11 11.82
N ALA A 531 -9.60 -5.91 11.60
CA ALA A 531 -9.59 -7.30 12.06
C ALA A 531 -9.40 -7.40 13.58
N GLY A 532 -8.65 -6.50 14.21
CA GLY A 532 -8.51 -6.49 15.66
C GLY A 532 -9.83 -6.17 16.37
N ARG A 533 -10.68 -5.28 15.82
CA ARG A 533 -12.05 -5.07 16.33
C ARG A 533 -12.92 -6.30 16.14
N ALA A 534 -12.81 -6.97 14.99
CA ALA A 534 -13.52 -8.24 14.75
C ALA A 534 -13.06 -9.34 15.71
N VAL A 535 -11.76 -9.40 16.07
CA VAL A 535 -11.22 -10.31 17.10
C VAL A 535 -11.85 -10.03 18.46
N LEU A 536 -11.92 -8.76 18.87
CA LEU A 536 -12.55 -8.38 20.14
C LEU A 536 -14.01 -8.80 20.18
N ASN A 537 -14.78 -8.55 19.10
CA ASN A 537 -16.18 -8.96 19.01
C ASN A 537 -16.35 -10.50 19.07
N ALA A 538 -15.47 -11.25 18.38
CA ALA A 538 -15.47 -12.71 18.44
C ALA A 538 -15.09 -13.24 19.83
N ALA A 539 -14.15 -12.57 20.53
CA ALA A 539 -13.78 -12.92 21.89
C ALA A 539 -14.92 -12.71 22.88
N GLU A 540 -15.70 -11.60 22.75
CA GLU A 540 -16.88 -11.36 23.57
C GLU A 540 -17.94 -12.47 23.39
N GLU A 541 -18.18 -12.88 22.14
CA GLU A 541 -19.08 -13.99 21.86
C GLU A 541 -18.57 -15.31 22.45
N ALA A 542 -17.28 -15.60 22.34
CA ALA A 542 -16.65 -16.78 22.91
C ALA A 542 -16.77 -16.79 24.46
N ILE A 543 -16.46 -15.66 25.11
CA ILE A 543 -16.58 -15.50 26.57
C ILE A 543 -18.02 -15.74 27.02
N ARG A 544 -19.00 -15.17 26.32
CA ARG A 544 -20.42 -15.37 26.63
C ARG A 544 -20.80 -16.85 26.57
N LYS A 545 -20.45 -17.56 25.48
CA LYS A 545 -20.75 -19.00 25.31
C LYS A 545 -20.04 -19.86 26.37
N LEU A 546 -18.81 -19.58 26.72
CA LEU A 546 -18.08 -20.26 27.78
C LEU A 546 -18.79 -20.10 29.14
N LYS A 547 -19.18 -18.87 29.48
CA LYS A 547 -19.90 -18.57 30.73
C LYS A 547 -21.26 -19.27 30.79
N GLU A 548 -21.98 -19.32 29.69
CA GLU A 548 -23.29 -20.03 29.61
C GLU A 548 -23.16 -21.53 29.95
N VAL A 549 -22.18 -22.23 29.35
CA VAL A 549 -21.90 -23.61 29.68
C VAL A 549 -21.43 -23.76 31.13
N ALA A 550 -20.49 -22.94 31.56
CA ALA A 550 -19.93 -22.95 32.91
C ALA A 550 -20.98 -22.66 33.99
N SER A 551 -21.96 -21.77 33.73
CA SER A 551 -23.05 -21.44 34.62
C SER A 551 -23.88 -22.70 34.97
N CYS A 552 -24.19 -23.53 33.98
CA CYS A 552 -24.89 -24.79 34.19
C CYS A 552 -24.06 -25.81 34.98
N VAL A 553 -22.73 -25.85 34.76
CA VAL A 553 -21.83 -26.80 35.43
C VAL A 553 -21.58 -26.39 36.87
N LEU A 554 -21.30 -25.11 37.10
CA LEU A 554 -20.95 -24.56 38.42
C LEU A 554 -22.17 -24.18 39.27
N ARG A 555 -23.35 -24.08 38.62
CA ARG A 555 -24.59 -23.56 39.21
C ARG A 555 -24.44 -22.13 39.76
N VAL A 556 -23.75 -21.29 39.02
CA VAL A 556 -23.51 -19.89 39.31
C VAL A 556 -24.10 -19.04 38.18
N PRO A 557 -24.76 -17.92 38.45
CA PRO A 557 -25.26 -17.02 37.42
C PRO A 557 -24.16 -16.57 36.47
N VAL A 558 -24.47 -16.37 35.18
CA VAL A 558 -23.52 -15.97 34.12
C VAL A 558 -22.79 -14.67 34.47
N GLU A 559 -23.49 -13.74 35.11
CA GLU A 559 -23.00 -12.41 35.50
C GLU A 559 -21.92 -12.49 36.57
N GLU A 560 -21.92 -13.51 37.40
CA GLU A 560 -20.96 -13.72 38.49
C GLU A 560 -19.74 -14.56 38.06
N LEU A 561 -19.67 -14.95 36.78
CA LEU A 561 -18.54 -15.69 36.22
C LEU A 561 -17.56 -14.78 35.46
N GLU A 562 -16.29 -15.13 35.49
CA GLU A 562 -15.25 -14.48 34.68
C GLU A 562 -14.37 -15.54 34.01
N VAL A 563 -13.70 -15.15 32.89
CA VAL A 563 -12.80 -16.01 32.10
C VAL A 563 -11.36 -15.49 32.25
N ALA A 564 -10.47 -16.32 32.75
CA ALA A 564 -9.03 -16.08 32.76
C ALA A 564 -8.25 -17.39 32.93
N ASP A 565 -6.98 -17.38 32.56
CA ASP A 565 -6.01 -18.45 32.78
C ASP A 565 -6.50 -19.86 32.33
N GLY A 566 -7.25 -19.90 31.22
CA GLY A 566 -7.80 -21.14 30.69
C GLY A 566 -8.98 -21.71 31.50
N LYS A 567 -9.62 -20.89 32.33
CA LYS A 567 -10.73 -21.26 33.22
C LYS A 567 -11.89 -20.30 33.10
N VAL A 568 -13.07 -20.81 33.48
CA VAL A 568 -14.22 -19.99 33.83
C VAL A 568 -14.45 -20.18 35.33
N TYR A 569 -14.45 -19.11 36.09
CA TYR A 569 -14.48 -19.15 37.57
C TYR A 569 -15.51 -18.16 38.14
N PHE A 570 -15.96 -18.47 39.37
CA PHE A 570 -16.84 -17.59 40.15
C PHE A 570 -16.01 -16.40 40.71
N ILE A 571 -16.46 -15.18 40.45
CA ILE A 571 -15.70 -13.95 40.75
C ILE A 571 -15.38 -13.86 42.24
N ASP A 572 -16.36 -14.13 43.12
CA ASP A 572 -16.20 -14.04 44.56
C ASP A 572 -15.39 -15.19 45.17
N TYR A 573 -15.37 -16.35 44.49
CA TYR A 573 -14.65 -17.55 44.95
C TYR A 573 -13.93 -18.23 43.77
N PRO A 574 -12.75 -17.74 43.34
CA PRO A 574 -12.04 -18.26 42.17
C PRO A 574 -11.62 -19.74 42.24
N ALA A 575 -11.65 -20.33 43.44
CA ALA A 575 -11.46 -21.77 43.63
C ALA A 575 -12.62 -22.59 43.02
N VAL A 576 -13.81 -21.99 42.87
CA VAL A 576 -14.95 -22.57 42.17
C VAL A 576 -14.81 -22.23 40.69
N HIS A 577 -14.33 -23.18 39.90
CA HIS A 577 -14.08 -23.00 38.47
C HIS A 577 -14.26 -24.26 37.66
N VAL A 578 -14.32 -24.12 36.35
CA VAL A 578 -14.23 -25.22 35.38
C VAL A 578 -13.16 -24.81 34.34
N ASP A 579 -12.32 -25.78 33.96
CA ASP A 579 -11.32 -25.55 32.92
C ASP A 579 -11.99 -25.42 31.55
N ILE A 580 -11.50 -24.50 30.71
CA ILE A 580 -12.03 -24.30 29.35
C ILE A 580 -11.99 -25.62 28.55
N LYS A 581 -10.92 -26.41 28.70
CA LYS A 581 -10.79 -27.72 28.01
C LYS A 581 -11.95 -28.67 28.29
N ASP A 582 -12.56 -28.61 29.49
CA ASP A 582 -13.61 -29.50 29.92
C ASP A 582 -15.00 -29.08 29.41
N ILE A 583 -15.13 -27.82 28.93
CA ILE A 583 -16.38 -27.25 28.40
C ILE A 583 -16.30 -26.78 26.95
N ALA A 584 -15.12 -26.80 26.34
CA ALA A 584 -14.91 -26.31 24.97
C ALA A 584 -15.70 -27.06 23.90
N TYR A 585 -16.08 -28.32 24.18
CA TYR A 585 -16.92 -29.18 23.33
C TYR A 585 -18.25 -29.53 23.98
N GLY A 586 -18.70 -28.74 24.94
CA GLY A 586 -19.81 -29.05 25.82
C GLY A 586 -19.36 -29.82 27.05
N TYR A 587 -20.26 -30.06 27.98
CA TYR A 587 -19.99 -30.76 29.24
C TYR A 587 -20.91 -31.96 29.44
N THR A 588 -20.34 -33.10 29.77
CA THR A 588 -21.11 -34.30 30.09
C THR A 588 -21.11 -34.52 31.60
N PHE A 589 -22.30 -34.48 32.20
CA PHE A 589 -22.49 -34.75 33.64
C PHE A 589 -22.28 -36.23 33.97
N PRO A 590 -22.01 -36.57 35.24
CA PRO A 590 -21.84 -37.97 35.65
C PRO A 590 -23.04 -38.89 35.35
N ASN A 591 -24.23 -38.34 35.21
CA ASN A 591 -25.45 -39.09 34.84
C ASN A 591 -25.60 -39.32 33.34
N GLY A 592 -24.61 -38.89 32.52
CA GLY A 592 -24.61 -39.04 31.08
C GLY A 592 -25.33 -37.91 30.31
N ASN A 593 -25.96 -36.96 31.01
CA ASN A 593 -26.57 -35.81 30.35
C ASN A 593 -25.46 -34.86 29.83
N THR A 594 -25.63 -34.31 28.62
CA THR A 594 -24.69 -33.40 27.98
C THR A 594 -25.34 -32.06 27.69
N ILE A 595 -24.59 -30.97 27.92
CA ILE A 595 -24.98 -29.60 27.58
C ILE A 595 -23.94 -28.96 26.69
N GLY A 596 -24.38 -28.02 25.86
CA GLY A 596 -23.53 -27.31 24.93
C GLY A 596 -23.05 -28.18 23.77
N GLY A 597 -21.96 -27.77 23.16
CA GLY A 597 -21.27 -28.42 22.05
C GLY A 597 -19.96 -27.68 21.79
N GLN A 598 -19.31 -27.92 20.65
CA GLN A 598 -18.10 -27.19 20.31
C GLN A 598 -18.36 -25.69 20.32
N ILE A 599 -17.53 -24.94 21.03
CA ILE A 599 -17.60 -23.50 21.04
C ILE A 599 -17.00 -22.95 19.74
N ILE A 600 -17.87 -22.31 18.97
CA ILE A 600 -17.53 -21.57 17.75
C ILE A 600 -18.04 -20.15 17.97
N ALA A 601 -17.19 -19.15 17.79
CA ALA A 601 -17.54 -17.74 17.92
C ALA A 601 -17.13 -16.95 16.68
N SER A 602 -17.88 -15.94 16.33
CA SER A 602 -17.61 -15.07 15.19
C SER A 602 -17.70 -13.60 15.57
N GLY A 603 -16.94 -12.78 14.89
CA GLY A 603 -16.99 -11.34 15.08
C GLY A 603 -16.82 -10.63 13.75
N ASN A 604 -17.59 -9.58 13.55
CA ASN A 604 -17.49 -8.72 12.39
C ASN A 604 -17.27 -7.27 12.85
N TYR A 605 -16.60 -6.50 12.03
CA TYR A 605 -16.48 -5.07 12.23
C TYR A 605 -16.57 -4.35 10.89
N THR A 606 -17.45 -3.39 10.80
CA THR A 606 -17.57 -2.45 9.67
C THR A 606 -17.36 -1.05 10.21
N LEU A 607 -16.49 -0.29 9.56
CA LEU A 607 -16.27 1.10 9.94
C LEU A 607 -17.49 1.95 9.55
N THR A 608 -18.03 2.67 10.53
CA THR A 608 -19.21 3.52 10.35
C THR A 608 -18.86 5.00 10.40
N ARG A 609 -19.79 5.86 10.00
CA ARG A 609 -19.67 7.32 10.04
C ARG A 609 -18.59 7.89 9.13
N MET A 610 -18.29 7.20 8.03
CA MET A 610 -17.49 7.73 6.93
C MET A 610 -18.42 8.29 5.85
N THR A 611 -17.91 9.24 5.07
CA THR A 611 -18.64 9.83 3.94
C THR A 611 -17.72 9.91 2.74
N ASN A 612 -18.28 9.79 1.54
CA ASN A 612 -17.58 10.12 0.31
C ASN A 612 -17.24 11.62 0.28
N LEU A 613 -16.29 11.98 -0.57
CA LEU A 613 -15.96 13.37 -0.82
C LEU A 613 -16.99 14.02 -1.74
N ASP A 614 -17.38 15.24 -1.43
CA ASP A 614 -18.14 16.08 -2.38
C ASP A 614 -17.27 16.39 -3.60
N ARG A 615 -17.84 16.27 -4.78
CA ARG A 615 -17.12 16.35 -6.06
C ARG A 615 -16.49 17.73 -6.32
N GLU A 616 -17.15 18.81 -5.92
CA GLU A 616 -16.73 20.16 -6.26
C GLU A 616 -15.84 20.77 -5.18
N THR A 617 -16.09 20.42 -3.92
CA THR A 617 -15.37 20.98 -2.77
C THR A 617 -14.39 20.03 -2.11
N GLY A 618 -14.51 18.72 -2.35
CA GLY A 618 -13.75 17.70 -1.64
C GLY A 618 -14.12 17.55 -0.16
N ARG A 619 -15.23 18.17 0.30
CA ARG A 619 -15.68 18.05 1.69
C ARG A 619 -16.16 16.63 1.97
N GLY A 620 -15.70 16.05 3.07
CA GLY A 620 -16.12 14.72 3.49
C GLY A 620 -15.23 14.13 4.58
N LYS A 621 -15.63 12.95 5.09
CA LYS A 621 -14.88 12.21 6.10
C LYS A 621 -14.43 10.86 5.55
N PRO A 622 -13.31 10.81 4.82
CA PRO A 622 -12.86 9.60 4.09
C PRO A 622 -12.15 8.58 4.98
N GLY A 623 -11.83 8.93 6.23
CA GLY A 623 -11.12 8.04 7.16
C GLY A 623 -11.42 8.34 8.62
N PRO A 624 -11.11 7.39 9.53
CA PRO A 624 -11.47 7.50 10.96
C PRO A 624 -10.50 8.32 11.77
N GLU A 625 -9.24 8.40 11.33
CA GLU A 625 -8.13 8.98 12.07
C GLU A 625 -7.01 9.46 11.15
N TRP A 626 -6.12 10.26 11.70
CA TRP A 626 -4.84 10.65 11.09
C TRP A 626 -3.70 10.24 12.02
N ALA A 627 -2.91 9.25 11.62
CA ALA A 627 -1.63 8.95 12.22
C ALA A 627 -0.59 9.94 11.69
N VAL A 628 0.32 10.37 12.56
CA VAL A 628 1.23 11.48 12.28
C VAL A 628 2.68 11.15 12.67
N GLY A 629 3.62 11.96 12.22
CA GLY A 629 5.00 11.87 12.64
C GLY A 629 5.87 13.01 12.13
N ALA A 630 7.13 12.95 12.54
CA ALA A 630 8.20 13.79 12.02
C ALA A 630 9.42 12.91 11.71
N GLN A 631 10.03 13.12 10.56
CA GLN A 631 11.14 12.31 10.06
C GLN A 631 12.32 13.20 9.72
N GLY A 632 13.53 12.64 9.84
CA GLY A 632 14.76 13.36 9.54
C GLY A 632 15.83 12.47 8.93
N ILE A 633 16.72 13.09 8.19
CA ILE A 633 17.89 12.45 7.58
C ILE A 633 19.12 13.29 7.89
N GLU A 634 20.25 12.62 8.16
CA GLU A 634 21.58 13.20 8.24
C GLU A 634 22.47 12.56 7.16
N VAL A 635 23.15 13.40 6.39
CA VAL A 635 24.09 12.97 5.34
C VAL A 635 25.47 13.55 5.53
N GLU A 636 26.49 12.82 5.09
CA GLU A 636 27.79 13.37 4.72
C GLU A 636 27.91 13.41 3.20
N LEU A 637 28.10 14.60 2.64
CA LEU A 637 28.20 14.85 1.19
C LEU A 637 29.64 15.26 0.86
N ASP A 638 30.20 14.66 -0.20
CA ASP A 638 31.48 15.07 -0.79
C ASP A 638 31.23 16.09 -1.91
N LYS A 639 31.71 17.31 -1.73
CA LYS A 639 31.53 18.42 -2.70
C LYS A 639 32.24 18.20 -4.03
N ARG A 640 33.21 17.27 -4.10
CA ARG A 640 34.04 17.05 -5.30
C ARG A 640 33.33 16.22 -6.36
N ASP A 641 32.61 15.18 -5.91
CA ASP A 641 31.95 14.20 -6.80
C ASP A 641 30.46 14.04 -6.53
N TYR A 642 29.93 14.86 -5.59
CA TYR A 642 28.51 14.87 -5.21
C TYR A 642 28.00 13.55 -4.65
N THR A 643 28.89 12.61 -4.34
CA THR A 643 28.48 11.39 -3.62
C THR A 643 28.13 11.73 -2.19
N TYR A 644 27.16 11.01 -1.65
CA TYR A 644 26.75 11.19 -0.26
C TYR A 644 26.51 9.87 0.42
N GLN A 645 26.71 9.85 1.73
CA GLN A 645 26.35 8.75 2.61
C GLN A 645 25.29 9.22 3.60
N ILE A 646 24.18 8.51 3.67
CA ILE A 646 23.20 8.74 4.74
C ILE A 646 23.75 8.07 5.99
N THR A 647 24.09 8.88 7.00
CA THR A 647 24.68 8.40 8.25
C THR A 647 23.61 7.95 9.22
N LYS A 648 22.53 8.74 9.32
CA LYS A 648 21.39 8.48 10.21
C LYS A 648 20.06 8.80 9.56
N ALA A 649 19.06 8.02 9.89
CA ALA A 649 17.68 8.28 9.53
C ALA A 649 16.81 8.19 10.79
N TYR A 650 15.97 9.19 10.99
CA TYR A 650 15.16 9.38 12.18
C TYR A 650 13.69 9.29 11.84
N SER A 651 12.90 8.64 12.69
CA SER A 651 11.45 8.62 12.56
C SER A 651 10.79 8.65 13.94
N VAL A 652 10.11 9.74 14.24
CA VAL A 652 9.26 9.87 15.42
C VAL A 652 7.82 9.82 14.94
N VAL A 653 7.10 8.74 15.27
CA VAL A 653 5.75 8.48 14.77
C VAL A 653 4.77 8.23 15.90
N ASP A 654 3.59 8.85 15.80
CA ASP A 654 2.48 8.59 16.69
C ASP A 654 1.54 7.54 16.07
N ILE A 655 1.73 6.30 16.51
CA ILE A 655 0.91 5.15 16.10
C ILE A 655 -0.07 4.71 17.19
N GLY A 656 -0.42 5.61 18.11
CA GLY A 656 -1.22 5.29 19.29
C GLY A 656 -0.52 4.26 20.18
N THR A 657 -1.28 3.44 20.89
CA THR A 657 -0.71 2.38 21.72
C THR A 657 0.05 1.36 20.88
N VAL A 658 1.32 1.17 21.18
CA VAL A 658 2.17 0.19 20.49
C VAL A 658 1.81 -1.22 20.96
N LEU A 659 1.26 -2.05 20.08
CA LEU A 659 0.81 -3.41 20.44
C LEU A 659 1.94 -4.44 20.49
N ASN A 660 2.92 -4.32 19.56
CA ASN A 660 4.13 -5.15 19.52
C ASN A 660 5.30 -4.28 19.07
N GLU A 661 6.16 -3.91 20.04
CA GLU A 661 7.21 -2.91 19.79
C GLU A 661 8.22 -3.36 18.72
N LYS A 662 8.74 -4.59 18.81
CA LYS A 662 9.72 -5.11 17.85
C LYS A 662 9.15 -5.18 16.42
N ALA A 663 7.90 -5.62 16.28
CA ALA A 663 7.24 -5.67 14.99
C ALA A 663 6.98 -4.26 14.43
N ALA A 664 6.53 -3.32 15.26
CA ALA A 664 6.29 -1.93 14.86
C ALA A 664 7.60 -1.25 14.41
N ARG A 665 8.70 -1.37 15.20
CA ARG A 665 10.03 -0.86 14.80
C ARG A 665 10.49 -1.43 13.47
N GLY A 666 10.36 -2.75 13.26
CA GLY A 666 10.71 -3.41 12.02
C GLY A 666 9.90 -2.89 10.83
N GLN A 667 8.61 -2.58 11.03
CA GLN A 667 7.77 -1.99 9.97
C GLN A 667 8.18 -0.55 9.65
N VAL A 668 8.43 0.29 10.64
CA VAL A 668 8.89 1.66 10.44
C VAL A 668 10.25 1.66 9.74
N MET A 669 11.21 0.87 10.22
CA MET A 669 12.55 0.75 9.63
C MET A 669 12.52 0.30 8.17
N GLY A 670 11.72 -0.74 7.83
CA GLY A 670 11.55 -1.20 6.46
C GLY A 670 10.88 -0.13 5.57
N GLY A 671 9.98 0.69 6.13
CA GLY A 671 9.43 1.85 5.43
C GLY A 671 10.47 2.92 5.17
N MET A 672 11.28 3.28 6.17
CA MET A 672 12.38 4.25 6.04
C MET A 672 13.37 3.82 4.95
N SER A 673 13.76 2.55 4.93
CA SER A 673 14.64 1.98 3.89
C SER A 673 14.06 2.18 2.48
N MET A 674 12.77 1.86 2.28
CA MET A 674 12.09 2.07 0.99
C MET A 674 12.02 3.57 0.62
N GLY A 675 11.70 4.44 1.57
CA GLY A 675 11.61 5.90 1.32
C GLY A 675 12.96 6.51 0.96
N ILE A 676 14.03 6.07 1.60
CA ILE A 676 15.40 6.47 1.28
C ILE A 676 15.77 6.01 -0.14
N ALA A 677 15.47 4.76 -0.47
CA ALA A 677 15.76 4.21 -1.79
C ALA A 677 14.95 4.91 -2.90
N PHE A 678 13.66 5.16 -2.68
CA PHE A 678 12.80 5.92 -3.58
C PHE A 678 13.34 7.36 -3.78
N GLY A 679 13.70 8.06 -2.70
CA GLY A 679 14.26 9.42 -2.81
C GLY A 679 15.63 9.45 -3.47
N GLY A 680 16.47 8.43 -3.25
CA GLY A 680 17.90 8.47 -3.59
C GLY A 680 18.30 7.76 -4.88
N ARG A 681 17.56 6.72 -5.36
CA ARG A 681 18.03 5.91 -6.47
C ARG A 681 16.99 5.10 -7.24
N GLU A 682 15.88 4.69 -6.63
CA GLU A 682 14.89 3.82 -7.27
C GLU A 682 13.95 4.61 -8.19
N THR A 683 14.07 4.39 -9.49
CA THR A 683 13.20 4.99 -10.51
C THR A 683 13.26 4.15 -11.78
N PHE A 684 12.22 4.17 -12.58
CA PHE A 684 12.31 3.73 -13.96
C PHE A 684 12.96 4.81 -14.82
N VAL A 685 13.86 4.38 -15.69
CA VAL A 685 14.46 5.20 -16.72
C VAL A 685 13.81 4.85 -18.05
N PHE A 686 13.18 5.83 -18.66
CA PHE A 686 12.54 5.67 -19.96
C PHE A 686 13.39 6.24 -21.09
N ASP A 687 13.36 5.60 -22.24
CA ASP A 687 13.89 6.21 -23.46
C ASP A 687 12.84 7.14 -24.12
N PRO A 688 13.20 7.91 -25.16
CA PRO A 688 12.26 8.78 -25.86
C PRO A 688 11.06 8.02 -26.51
N TYR A 689 11.14 6.69 -26.58
CA TYR A 689 10.08 5.83 -27.11
C TYR A 689 9.26 5.15 -26.02
N GLY A 690 9.39 5.56 -24.75
CA GLY A 690 8.66 5.05 -23.60
C GLY A 690 9.09 3.66 -23.11
N ARG A 691 10.25 3.15 -23.54
CA ARG A 691 10.73 1.84 -23.11
C ARG A 691 11.48 1.96 -21.79
N VAL A 692 11.18 1.08 -20.84
CA VAL A 692 11.93 0.95 -19.59
C VAL A 692 13.32 0.38 -19.88
N LEU A 693 14.37 1.10 -19.51
CA LEU A 693 15.77 0.74 -19.77
C LEU A 693 16.42 -0.06 -18.63
N ASN A 694 15.89 0.01 -17.43
CA ASN A 694 16.48 -0.57 -16.22
C ASN A 694 15.58 -1.58 -15.46
N PRO A 695 14.95 -2.58 -16.13
CA PRO A 695 14.03 -3.51 -15.50
C PRO A 695 14.73 -4.67 -14.76
N GLN A 696 15.90 -4.43 -14.19
CA GLN A 696 16.70 -5.42 -13.48
C GLN A 696 17.16 -4.85 -12.14
N LEU A 697 17.16 -5.65 -11.06
CA LEU A 697 17.61 -5.19 -9.74
C LEU A 697 19.01 -4.58 -9.76
N ARG A 698 19.89 -5.08 -10.65
CA ARG A 698 21.25 -4.53 -10.83
C ARG A 698 21.27 -3.08 -11.31
N THR A 699 20.34 -2.70 -12.19
CA THR A 699 20.27 -1.36 -12.79
C THR A 699 19.24 -0.47 -12.12
N TYR A 700 18.21 -1.06 -11.50
CA TYR A 700 17.19 -0.39 -10.70
C TYR A 700 17.72 0.04 -9.31
N ARG A 701 18.59 -0.76 -8.72
CA ARG A 701 19.41 -0.47 -7.54
C ARG A 701 18.65 -0.23 -6.23
N PRO A 702 17.85 -1.16 -5.71
CA PRO A 702 17.40 -1.08 -4.32
C PRO A 702 18.61 -1.02 -3.38
N LEU A 703 18.41 -0.53 -2.14
CA LEU A 703 19.47 -0.50 -1.14
C LEU A 703 20.01 -1.91 -0.88
N HIS A 704 21.33 -2.06 -0.95
CA HIS A 704 22.02 -3.32 -0.71
C HIS A 704 22.34 -3.52 0.78
N TYR A 705 22.75 -4.73 1.13
CA TYR A 705 23.30 -5.01 2.45
C TYR A 705 24.55 -4.15 2.71
N GLY A 706 24.60 -3.50 3.88
CA GLY A 706 25.69 -2.59 4.25
C GLY A 706 25.51 -1.12 3.83
N GLU A 707 24.51 -0.79 2.99
CA GLU A 707 24.20 0.59 2.59
C GLU A 707 23.13 1.24 3.49
N GLN A 708 22.62 0.51 4.48
CA GLN A 708 21.61 1.03 5.40
C GLN A 708 22.23 2.02 6.40
N PRO A 709 21.57 3.15 6.67
CA PRO A 709 21.99 4.07 7.72
C PRO A 709 21.71 3.51 9.12
N GLU A 710 22.17 4.21 10.15
CA GLU A 710 21.66 4.01 11.50
C GLU A 710 20.21 4.49 11.57
N TYR A 711 19.27 3.59 11.93
CA TYR A 711 17.86 3.92 12.08
C TYR A 711 17.52 4.24 13.54
N ILE A 712 17.04 5.47 13.78
CA ILE A 712 16.61 5.95 15.10
C ILE A 712 15.10 6.13 15.05
N ILE A 713 14.37 5.29 15.81
CA ILE A 713 12.92 5.25 15.80
C ILE A 713 12.40 5.49 17.21
N GLU A 714 11.45 6.41 17.36
CA GLU A 714 10.74 6.67 18.61
C GLU A 714 9.23 6.69 18.37
N PHE A 715 8.46 6.19 19.34
CA PHE A 715 7.01 6.20 19.28
C PHE A 715 6.45 7.25 20.23
N VAL A 716 5.50 8.03 19.73
CA VAL A 716 4.60 8.85 20.52
C VAL A 716 3.27 8.11 20.57
N GLU A 717 2.63 8.10 21.73
CA GLU A 717 1.40 7.35 21.95
C GLU A 717 0.24 8.28 22.28
N THR A 718 -0.61 8.56 21.27
CA THR A 718 -1.92 9.22 21.46
C THR A 718 -3.01 8.21 21.11
N PRO A 719 -3.66 7.56 22.06
CA PRO A 719 -4.59 6.47 21.81
C PRO A 719 -5.80 6.87 20.95
N HIS A 720 -6.18 6.00 19.99
CA HIS A 720 -7.38 6.13 19.17
C HIS A 720 -8.52 5.29 19.78
N VAL A 721 -9.59 5.96 20.25
CA VAL A 721 -10.63 5.32 21.08
C VAL A 721 -11.40 4.18 20.42
N ILE A 722 -11.50 4.16 19.08
CA ILE A 722 -12.22 3.09 18.38
C ILE A 722 -11.33 1.90 17.99
N ALA A 723 -10.00 2.05 18.05
CA ALA A 723 -9.08 0.99 17.69
C ALA A 723 -8.84 0.03 18.86
N PRO A 724 -8.44 -1.23 18.57
CA PRO A 724 -8.06 -2.17 19.62
C PRO A 724 -6.96 -1.59 20.50
N TYR A 725 -7.23 -1.49 21.79
CA TYR A 725 -6.31 -0.96 22.80
C TYR A 725 -5.72 0.42 22.51
N GLY A 726 -6.33 1.20 21.61
CA GLY A 726 -5.86 2.55 21.28
C GLY A 726 -4.80 2.64 20.18
N ALA A 727 -4.54 1.57 19.42
CA ALA A 727 -3.55 1.59 18.34
C ALA A 727 -3.97 2.52 17.18
N ARG A 728 -3.00 3.01 16.41
CA ARG A 728 -3.20 3.70 15.12
C ARG A 728 -2.51 2.94 14.00
N GLY A 729 -2.84 3.27 12.76
CA GLY A 729 -2.14 2.75 11.59
C GLY A 729 -0.68 3.20 11.56
N GLY A 730 0.28 2.27 11.42
CA GLY A 730 1.71 2.58 11.40
C GLY A 730 2.50 1.88 10.29
N GLY A 731 1.86 1.00 9.52
CA GLY A 731 2.54 0.15 8.55
C GLY A 731 3.20 0.89 7.37
N GLU A 732 2.78 2.11 7.07
CA GLU A 732 3.25 2.90 5.92
C GLU A 732 4.09 4.12 6.34
N HIS A 733 3.97 4.58 7.57
CA HIS A 733 4.51 5.87 8.03
C HIS A 733 6.04 5.98 7.94
N GLY A 734 6.76 4.87 8.02
CA GLY A 734 8.22 4.88 7.88
C GLY A 734 8.72 5.44 6.54
N LEU A 735 7.96 5.27 5.46
CA LEU A 735 8.35 5.71 4.12
C LEU A 735 8.07 7.19 3.87
N LEU A 736 6.94 7.71 4.36
CA LEU A 736 6.24 8.88 3.83
C LEU A 736 7.09 10.15 3.69
N GLY A 737 7.89 10.46 4.68
CA GLY A 737 8.67 11.71 4.72
C GLY A 737 10.14 11.55 4.33
N MET A 738 10.64 10.31 4.16
CA MET A 738 12.05 10.09 3.87
C MET A 738 12.53 10.74 2.57
N PRO A 739 11.79 10.68 1.44
CA PRO A 739 12.21 11.36 0.22
C PRO A 739 12.32 12.88 0.41
N ALA A 740 11.36 13.50 1.10
CA ALA A 740 11.37 14.93 1.37
C ALA A 740 12.47 15.32 2.35
N ALA A 741 12.68 14.56 3.42
CA ALA A 741 13.77 14.81 4.36
C ALA A 741 15.15 14.71 3.68
N LEU A 742 15.33 13.74 2.76
CA LEU A 742 16.56 13.62 1.97
C LEU A 742 16.74 14.82 1.02
N GLY A 743 15.66 15.22 0.33
CA GLY A 743 15.67 16.39 -0.55
C GLY A 743 16.01 17.69 0.20
N ASN A 744 15.41 17.91 1.38
CA ASN A 744 15.68 19.04 2.25
C ASN A 744 17.11 19.01 2.77
N CYS A 745 17.61 17.85 3.15
CA CYS A 745 18.98 17.65 3.63
C CYS A 745 20.02 18.00 2.56
N LEU A 746 19.90 17.43 1.37
CA LEU A 746 20.84 17.65 0.27
C LEU A 746 20.75 19.09 -0.29
N SER A 747 19.56 19.69 -0.30
CA SER A 747 19.37 21.09 -0.68
C SER A 747 20.09 22.02 0.29
N ALA A 748 19.97 21.79 1.60
CA ALA A 748 20.70 22.55 2.62
C ALA A 748 22.23 22.35 2.49
N ALA A 749 22.69 21.12 2.19
CA ALA A 749 24.12 20.85 1.98
C ALA A 749 24.71 21.65 0.82
N LEU A 750 24.00 21.71 -0.30
CA LEU A 750 24.47 22.31 -1.54
C LEU A 750 24.10 23.81 -1.68
N GLY A 751 23.13 24.31 -0.94
CA GLY A 751 22.59 25.66 -1.08
C GLY A 751 21.80 25.87 -2.37
N VAL A 752 21.19 24.81 -2.91
CA VAL A 752 20.33 24.82 -4.11
C VAL A 752 19.04 24.08 -3.87
N GLN A 753 18.00 24.41 -4.62
CA GLN A 753 16.70 23.76 -4.48
C GLN A 753 16.59 22.56 -5.43
N LEU A 754 16.62 21.36 -4.86
CA LEU A 754 16.47 20.09 -5.58
C LEU A 754 15.00 19.78 -5.76
N ASN A 755 14.56 19.53 -6.98
CA ASN A 755 13.15 19.41 -7.36
C ASN A 755 12.80 18.13 -8.14
N GLN A 756 13.76 17.24 -8.31
CA GLN A 756 13.55 16.02 -9.10
C GLN A 756 14.11 14.80 -8.36
N LEU A 757 13.38 13.68 -8.41
CA LEU A 757 13.87 12.38 -7.94
C LEU A 757 14.30 11.50 -9.13
N PRO A 758 15.26 10.60 -8.91
CA PRO A 758 16.00 10.35 -7.68
C PRO A 758 17.17 11.33 -7.49
N LEU A 759 17.55 11.56 -6.24
CA LEU A 759 18.63 12.47 -5.84
C LEU A 759 20.02 11.80 -6.01
N ILE A 760 20.34 11.40 -7.23
CA ILE A 760 21.64 10.79 -7.57
C ILE A 760 22.74 11.85 -7.73
N PRO A 761 24.03 11.50 -7.58
CA PRO A 761 25.15 12.44 -7.69
C PRO A 761 25.14 13.28 -8.97
N GLU A 762 24.78 12.68 -10.11
CA GLU A 762 24.66 13.40 -11.38
C GLU A 762 23.60 14.51 -11.33
N GLN A 763 22.41 14.22 -10.76
CA GLN A 763 21.33 15.19 -10.61
C GLN A 763 21.73 16.33 -9.68
N LEU A 764 22.42 16.02 -8.57
CA LEU A 764 22.95 17.02 -7.65
C LEU A 764 23.93 17.94 -8.34
N TRP A 765 24.87 17.39 -9.11
CA TRP A 765 25.85 18.15 -9.90
C TRP A 765 25.17 19.03 -10.96
N ARG A 766 24.25 18.49 -11.75
CA ARG A 766 23.52 19.25 -12.78
C ARG A 766 22.80 20.45 -12.18
N THR A 767 22.07 20.26 -11.09
CA THR A 767 21.35 21.33 -10.40
C THR A 767 22.32 22.38 -9.85
N GLN A 768 23.44 21.97 -9.23
CA GLN A 768 24.47 22.90 -8.70
C GLN A 768 25.12 23.74 -9.80
N MET A 769 25.32 23.18 -10.99
CA MET A 769 25.90 23.87 -12.15
C MET A 769 24.87 24.69 -12.93
N GLY A 770 23.61 24.71 -12.52
CA GLY A 770 22.55 25.43 -13.24
C GLY A 770 22.24 24.83 -14.62
N TRP A 771 22.56 23.54 -14.80
CA TRP A 771 22.28 22.84 -16.05
C TRP A 771 20.77 22.63 -16.17
N LYS A 772 20.17 23.24 -17.19
CA LYS A 772 18.77 22.99 -17.53
C LYS A 772 18.73 21.89 -18.58
N ASP A 773 18.07 20.79 -18.27
CA ASP A 773 17.73 19.81 -19.30
C ASP A 773 16.68 20.44 -20.24
N ASP A 774 17.03 20.65 -21.51
CA ASP A 774 16.09 21.10 -22.55
C ASP A 774 15.10 19.97 -22.95
N THR A 775 15.09 18.83 -22.22
CA THR A 775 14.37 17.61 -22.57
C THR A 775 13.41 17.10 -21.49
N VAL A 776 13.02 17.94 -20.51
CA VAL A 776 11.99 17.56 -19.51
C VAL A 776 10.78 18.47 -19.61
#